data_49adc9518f71b2afe0377fcd6e96b2d3
#
_entry.id   49adc9518f71b2afe0377fcd6e96b2d3
#
_cell.length_a   1.000
_cell.length_b   1.000
_cell.length_c   1.000
_cell.angle_alpha   90.00
_cell.angle_beta   90.00
_cell.angle_gamma   90.00
#
_symmetry.space_group_name_H-M   'P 1'
#
loop_
_entity.id
_entity.type
_entity.pdbx_description
1 polymer ?
#
loop_
_entity_poly.entity_id
_entity_poly.type
_entity_poly.pdbx_seq_one_letter_code
_entity_poly.pdbx_strand_id
1 'polypeptide(L)'
;MVPEGSDGLALPHLAGSGLRNGGAVTRTRSLVASRPWARLGGPGLAVLALAACSLAGSLILQAVLYPRGSGDADEAAYVLQARMLLDGRLTLDAHTVEPFFRPWLTGVHGDQVFTKYLPGWPALLAASQVLFGTMAVAPAAIGACWVIGTYLLARELFHDTWTALAAAAVVALSPLVLVHTALPLAYAPSAALLTLASAFLLRGVRTGLRRFLVAGGAVVGFVLLIRPFDAILVVVPLVLFAVARMRRTPTALLTRSVWAALGALPLVALLLAFCWHVTGSPLRLPQTASDPLDTFGFGPRRILPSEPTFLYTRHLAVQALSETVSTAPSWYFGGLGLIALAVVGLAAPKHRLERLLLLATTGAVLGGYFFWWGSAFAMAGLRDGLGPHYHLAGFTPVIILAASGARWLWTLLPERPRAARSAHRAPSPGLVRPTALALAAIGLAALTMPTLSARIDVQRYVNTNNDFLDALIPAHLPGAAVIVVSPSVPTKYTQVAYQALRNSPDLSGPVVYAADIGPGLAALPDRMPDRTIYRLRPNELVDASVPGSFRGSFVQLHQVAGRRLQFQVTVRPPAPAGPRPDAYALGPGARMYVRLGADLRFQALPTLPAGGSGGPLTETFVLDAGPADGPTELSASELAAPADLVVGFTNGADPAAGGWEERFPLVRRPAGDLCVLAPGLGWQRLPAGVPGGGPRWLAARITPALDVTVTGS
;
A
#
# COMPACT_ATOMS: atom_id res chain seq x y z
N MET A 1 6.92 -44.68 54.30
CA MET A 1 6.15 -45.72 55.00
C MET A 1 5.58 -46.65 53.97
N VAL A 2 6.17 -47.84 53.83
CA VAL A 2 5.70 -49.04 53.14
C VAL A 2 4.91 -49.81 54.19
N PRO A 3 3.93 -50.70 53.93
CA PRO A 3 4.17 -52.04 53.47
C PRO A 3 3.19 -52.56 52.40
N GLU A 4 3.61 -53.34 51.40
CA GLU A 4 3.76 -54.81 51.29
C GLU A 4 2.59 -55.69 51.80
N GLY A 5 2.23 -56.69 50.95
CA GLY A 5 1.44 -57.90 51.24
C GLY A 5 0.72 -58.40 49.96
N SER A 6 1.20 -59.18 49.12
CA SER A 6 1.41 -60.64 48.95
C SER A 6 0.15 -61.54 49.14
N ASP A 7 0.07 -62.52 48.22
CA ASP A 7 -0.58 -63.86 48.19
C ASP A 7 -1.66 -63.97 47.10
N GLY A 8 -1.58 -64.75 46.03
CA GLY A 8 -1.10 -66.15 45.98
C GLY A 8 -2.30 -67.10 45.83
N LEU A 9 -2.37 -67.89 44.74
CA LEU A 9 -2.92 -69.25 44.61
C LEU A 9 -3.62 -69.52 43.28
N ALA A 10 -2.94 -70.18 42.37
CA ALA A 10 -3.06 -71.63 42.12
C ALA A 10 -4.10 -72.01 41.00
N LEU A 11 -3.52 -72.64 39.96
CA LEU A 11 -4.15 -73.40 38.88
C LEU A 11 -4.93 -74.63 39.39
N PRO A 12 -5.81 -75.20 38.52
CA PRO A 12 -5.43 -76.55 38.05
C PRO A 12 -5.63 -76.75 36.52
N HIS A 13 -4.84 -77.72 36.09
CA HIS A 13 -4.83 -78.41 34.77
C HIS A 13 -6.16 -79.13 34.48
N LEU A 14 -6.47 -79.27 33.16
CA LEU A 14 -6.74 -80.57 32.55
C LEU A 14 -6.67 -80.52 30.99
N ALA A 15 -6.10 -81.57 30.48
CA ALA A 15 -5.67 -82.00 29.20
C ALA A 15 -6.76 -82.23 28.18
N GLY A 16 -6.36 -82.20 26.84
CA GLY A 16 -7.01 -83.07 25.85
C GLY A 16 -6.97 -82.61 24.42
N SER A 17 -5.95 -83.02 23.69
CA SER A 17 -5.88 -83.57 22.31
C SER A 17 -6.61 -82.92 21.16
N GLY A 18 -5.86 -82.67 20.05
CA GLY A 18 -6.39 -82.61 18.70
C GLY A 18 -5.50 -81.89 17.70
N LEU A 19 -4.60 -82.57 17.05
CA LEU A 19 -3.79 -82.15 15.91
C LEU A 19 -4.66 -81.65 14.72
N ARG A 20 -4.31 -80.48 14.13
CA ARG A 20 -4.22 -80.32 12.68
C ARG A 20 -3.38 -79.09 12.33
N ASN A 21 -2.41 -79.32 11.46
CA ASN A 21 -1.49 -78.36 10.84
C ASN A 21 -2.22 -77.26 10.09
N GLY A 22 -1.79 -76.01 10.27
CA GLY A 22 -2.12 -74.88 9.46
C GLY A 22 -1.16 -73.74 9.77
N GLY A 23 -0.12 -73.54 8.93
CA GLY A 23 0.94 -72.55 9.10
C GLY A 23 0.39 -71.13 9.17
N ALA A 24 0.39 -70.55 10.31
CA ALA A 24 0.15 -69.11 10.50
C ALA A 24 1.46 -68.37 10.32
N VAL A 25 1.64 -67.79 9.12
CA VAL A 25 2.65 -66.75 8.87
C VAL A 25 2.30 -65.55 9.74
N THR A 26 3.00 -65.37 10.83
CA THR A 26 3.00 -64.16 11.67
C THR A 26 3.60 -63.01 10.85
N ARG A 27 2.74 -62.22 10.17
CA ARG A 27 3.10 -60.94 9.62
C ARG A 27 3.36 -59.98 10.83
N THR A 28 4.61 -59.86 11.23
CA THR A 28 5.11 -58.72 11.97
C THR A 28 4.86 -57.44 11.13
N ARG A 29 3.77 -56.75 11.45
CA ARG A 29 3.59 -55.39 10.99
C ARG A 29 4.69 -54.53 11.60
N SER A 30 5.79 -54.33 10.88
CA SER A 30 6.72 -53.27 11.14
C SER A 30 5.95 -51.92 11.08
N LEU A 31 5.80 -51.29 12.24
CA LEU A 31 5.42 -49.88 12.35
C LEU A 31 6.59 -49.05 11.79
N VAL A 32 6.79 -49.12 10.46
CA VAL A 32 7.54 -48.08 9.78
C VAL A 32 6.66 -46.85 9.83
N ALA A 33 7.07 -45.89 10.69
CA ALA A 33 6.50 -44.57 10.73
C ALA A 33 6.47 -44.02 9.32
N SER A 34 5.31 -44.13 8.66
CA SER A 34 5.11 -43.62 7.29
C SER A 34 5.31 -42.10 7.35
N ARG A 35 6.45 -41.63 6.84
CA ARG A 35 6.74 -40.21 6.65
C ARG A 35 5.55 -39.57 5.95
N PRO A 36 4.94 -38.51 6.51
CA PRO A 36 3.74 -37.89 5.96
C PRO A 36 3.90 -37.46 4.49
N TRP A 37 5.12 -37.17 4.07
CA TRP A 37 5.51 -36.78 2.72
C TRP A 37 5.42 -37.90 1.67
N ALA A 38 5.47 -39.16 2.07
CA ALA A 38 5.36 -40.30 1.14
C ALA A 38 3.94 -40.49 0.55
N ARG A 39 2.94 -39.73 1.06
CA ARG A 39 1.55 -39.76 0.56
C ARG A 39 1.26 -38.65 -0.48
N LEU A 40 2.18 -37.67 -0.66
CA LEU A 40 2.07 -36.64 -1.67
C LEU A 40 2.59 -37.21 -2.98
N GLY A 41 1.69 -37.52 -3.94
CA GLY A 41 2.10 -37.88 -5.31
C GLY A 41 2.87 -36.72 -5.98
N GLY A 42 3.58 -37.02 -7.09
CA GLY A 42 4.38 -36.01 -7.82
C GLY A 42 3.72 -34.63 -8.04
N PRO A 43 2.41 -34.55 -8.38
CA PRO A 43 1.72 -33.27 -8.54
C PRO A 43 1.63 -32.45 -7.25
N GLY A 44 1.45 -33.09 -6.10
CA GLY A 44 1.43 -32.40 -4.81
C GLY A 44 2.78 -31.75 -4.46
N LEU A 45 3.88 -32.47 -4.74
CA LEU A 45 5.23 -31.93 -4.56
C LEU A 45 5.50 -30.75 -5.51
N ALA A 46 5.04 -30.84 -6.77
CA ALA A 46 5.19 -29.75 -7.73
C ALA A 46 4.47 -28.47 -7.29
N VAL A 47 3.24 -28.56 -6.75
CA VAL A 47 2.51 -27.41 -6.20
C VAL A 47 3.23 -26.80 -4.99
N LEU A 48 3.73 -27.65 -4.08
CA LEU A 48 4.48 -27.17 -2.92
C LEU A 48 5.80 -26.49 -3.34
N ALA A 49 6.48 -27.00 -4.35
CA ALA A 49 7.67 -26.36 -4.92
C ALA A 49 7.33 -24.98 -5.52
N LEU A 50 6.26 -24.88 -6.32
CA LEU A 50 5.79 -23.60 -6.86
C LEU A 50 5.38 -22.62 -5.77
N ALA A 51 4.70 -23.07 -4.73
CA ALA A 51 4.32 -22.25 -3.57
C ALA A 51 5.55 -21.76 -2.81
N ALA A 52 6.54 -22.62 -2.61
CA ALA A 52 7.81 -22.25 -1.97
C ALA A 52 8.61 -21.27 -2.84
N CYS A 53 8.63 -21.44 -4.16
CA CYS A 53 9.25 -20.47 -5.09
C CYS A 53 8.53 -19.11 -5.05
N SER A 54 7.20 -19.09 -5.01
CA SER A 54 6.43 -17.85 -4.89
C SER A 54 6.72 -17.14 -3.57
N LEU A 55 6.73 -17.86 -2.45
CA LEU A 55 7.09 -17.32 -1.13
C LEU A 55 8.51 -16.74 -1.13
N ALA A 56 9.49 -17.52 -1.58
CA ALA A 56 10.89 -17.07 -1.65
C ALA A 56 11.05 -15.86 -2.60
N GLY A 57 10.42 -15.89 -3.76
CA GLY A 57 10.44 -14.79 -4.73
C GLY A 57 9.85 -13.50 -4.14
N SER A 58 8.75 -13.59 -3.42
CA SER A 58 8.12 -12.44 -2.73
C SER A 58 9.03 -11.87 -1.64
N LEU A 59 9.67 -12.72 -0.81
CA LEU A 59 10.61 -12.27 0.23
C LEU A 59 11.86 -11.62 -0.38
N ILE A 60 12.39 -12.17 -1.47
CA ILE A 60 13.54 -11.60 -2.17
C ILE A 60 13.16 -10.25 -2.79
N LEU A 61 12.02 -10.16 -3.46
CA LEU A 61 11.53 -8.89 -4.02
C LEU A 61 11.33 -7.83 -2.93
N GLN A 62 10.74 -8.22 -1.82
CA GLN A 62 10.52 -7.31 -0.70
C GLN A 62 11.87 -6.82 -0.13
N ALA A 63 12.84 -7.71 0.09
CA ALA A 63 14.14 -7.33 0.65
C ALA A 63 14.99 -6.49 -0.31
N VAL A 64 14.96 -6.78 -1.62
CA VAL A 64 15.84 -6.15 -2.60
C VAL A 64 15.20 -4.95 -3.27
N LEU A 65 13.91 -5.04 -3.63
CA LEU A 65 13.23 -4.00 -4.40
C LEU A 65 12.33 -3.11 -3.55
N TYR A 66 11.75 -3.64 -2.47
CA TYR A 66 10.79 -2.92 -1.63
C TYR A 66 11.22 -2.83 -0.15
N PRO A 67 12.49 -2.47 0.17
CA PRO A 67 12.96 -2.45 1.56
C PRO A 67 12.17 -1.46 2.44
N ARG A 68 11.56 -0.44 1.83
CA ARG A 68 10.72 0.58 2.48
C ARG A 68 9.30 0.64 1.90
N GLY A 69 8.84 -0.43 1.24
CA GLY A 69 7.57 -0.48 0.52
C GLY A 69 7.64 0.15 -0.87
N SER A 70 6.47 0.26 -1.52
CA SER A 70 6.36 0.83 -2.88
C SER A 70 6.24 2.35 -2.89
N GLY A 71 6.04 2.97 -1.73
CA GLY A 71 5.68 4.38 -1.61
C GLY A 71 4.17 4.63 -1.65
N ASP A 72 3.36 3.59 -1.72
CA ASP A 72 1.90 3.71 -1.62
C ASP A 72 1.47 3.99 -0.17
N ALA A 73 0.60 4.96 0.00
CA ALA A 73 0.16 5.41 1.32
C ALA A 73 -0.69 4.37 2.07
N ASP A 74 -1.36 3.48 1.36
CA ASP A 74 -2.17 2.41 1.94
C ASP A 74 -1.29 1.44 2.75
N GLU A 75 -0.05 1.19 2.30
CA GLU A 75 0.91 0.35 3.02
C GLU A 75 1.17 0.87 4.44
N ALA A 76 1.40 2.17 4.53
CA ALA A 76 1.66 2.83 5.80
C ALA A 76 0.47 2.70 6.78
N ALA A 77 -0.75 2.83 6.28
CA ALA A 77 -1.96 2.69 7.09
C ALA A 77 -2.16 1.25 7.59
N TYR A 78 -1.89 0.24 6.76
CA TYR A 78 -1.96 -1.17 7.19
C TYR A 78 -0.89 -1.51 8.22
N VAL A 79 0.34 -1.04 8.03
CA VAL A 79 1.45 -1.27 8.98
C VAL A 79 1.17 -0.58 10.32
N LEU A 80 0.67 0.66 10.30
CA LEU A 80 0.26 1.38 11.51
C LEU A 80 -0.83 0.60 12.26
N GLN A 81 -1.89 0.18 11.57
CA GLN A 81 -2.97 -0.58 12.20
C GLN A 81 -2.48 -1.91 12.77
N ALA A 82 -1.52 -2.58 12.10
CA ALA A 82 -0.90 -3.78 12.64
C ALA A 82 -0.13 -3.51 13.93
N ARG A 83 0.60 -2.39 14.02
CA ARG A 83 1.28 -1.96 15.25
C ARG A 83 0.30 -1.63 16.37
N MET A 84 -0.80 -0.92 16.03
CA MET A 84 -1.87 -0.66 17.01
C MET A 84 -2.43 -1.96 17.59
N LEU A 85 -2.65 -2.98 16.74
CA LEU A 85 -3.12 -4.30 17.19
C LEU A 85 -2.09 -5.02 18.10
N LEU A 86 -0.80 -4.88 17.81
CA LEU A 86 0.27 -5.41 18.67
C LEU A 86 0.29 -4.75 20.05
N ASP A 87 -0.06 -3.47 20.12
CA ASP A 87 -0.21 -2.71 21.36
C ASP A 87 -1.58 -2.90 22.03
N GLY A 88 -2.43 -3.81 21.50
CA GLY A 88 -3.79 -4.08 22.01
C GLY A 88 -4.77 -2.94 21.78
N ARG A 89 -4.52 -2.05 20.80
CA ARG A 89 -5.33 -0.87 20.48
C ARG A 89 -6.05 -1.02 19.14
N LEU A 90 -7.31 -0.58 19.09
CA LEU A 90 -8.07 -0.45 17.85
C LEU A 90 -8.12 1.00 17.33
N THR A 91 -7.88 1.97 18.21
CA THR A 91 -7.90 3.40 17.94
C THR A 91 -6.72 4.10 18.62
N LEU A 92 -6.40 5.30 18.15
CA LEU A 92 -5.47 6.22 18.80
C LEU A 92 -6.27 7.29 19.55
N ASP A 93 -5.70 7.86 20.60
CA ASP A 93 -6.29 8.99 21.30
C ASP A 93 -6.08 10.28 20.48
N ALA A 94 -7.19 10.98 20.16
CA ALA A 94 -7.14 12.21 19.38
C ALA A 94 -6.32 13.30 20.07
N HIS A 95 -6.42 13.42 21.40
CA HIS A 95 -5.66 14.40 22.17
C HIS A 95 -4.15 14.18 22.06
N THR A 96 -3.73 12.93 21.86
CA THR A 96 -2.30 12.59 21.68
C THR A 96 -1.82 12.90 20.26
N VAL A 97 -2.59 12.58 19.25
CA VAL A 97 -2.10 12.63 17.86
C VAL A 97 -2.46 13.89 17.10
N GLU A 98 -3.54 14.59 17.47
CA GLU A 98 -3.93 15.83 16.78
C GLU A 98 -3.23 17.06 17.39
N PRO A 99 -2.97 18.09 16.58
CA PRO A 99 -3.08 18.10 15.12
C PRO A 99 -1.81 17.61 14.39
N PHE A 100 -0.68 17.41 15.09
CA PHE A 100 0.66 17.26 14.49
C PHE A 100 1.00 15.83 14.07
N PHE A 101 0.46 14.84 14.77
CA PHE A 101 0.86 13.43 14.64
C PHE A 101 -0.24 12.55 14.07
N ARG A 102 -1.37 13.14 13.68
CA ARG A 102 -2.47 12.38 13.11
C ARG A 102 -2.06 11.73 11.80
N PRO A 103 -2.08 10.38 11.72
CA PRO A 103 -1.72 9.69 10.49
C PRO A 103 -2.76 9.96 9.39
N TRP A 104 -2.30 10.04 8.16
CA TRP A 104 -3.18 10.12 7.00
C TRP A 104 -4.00 8.83 6.86
N LEU A 105 -5.08 8.81 6.10
CA LEU A 105 -6.04 7.69 5.99
C LEU A 105 -6.65 7.26 7.32
N THR A 106 -6.95 8.25 8.17
CA THR A 106 -7.65 8.05 9.42
C THR A 106 -8.94 8.87 9.47
N GLY A 107 -9.92 8.38 10.24
CA GLY A 107 -11.13 9.10 10.63
C GLY A 107 -11.13 9.42 12.12
N VAL A 108 -12.06 10.28 12.56
CA VAL A 108 -12.25 10.64 13.96
C VAL A 108 -13.67 10.30 14.38
N HIS A 109 -13.82 9.72 15.55
CA HIS A 109 -15.12 9.50 16.21
C HIS A 109 -14.98 9.80 17.71
N GLY A 110 -15.61 10.88 18.17
CA GLY A 110 -15.35 11.42 19.52
C GLY A 110 -13.85 11.74 19.70
N ASP A 111 -13.27 11.28 20.77
CA ASP A 111 -11.85 11.46 21.09
C ASP A 111 -10.95 10.36 20.52
N GLN A 112 -11.46 9.56 19.57
CA GLN A 112 -10.75 8.44 18.98
C GLN A 112 -10.42 8.67 17.51
N VAL A 113 -9.18 8.40 17.13
CA VAL A 113 -8.71 8.36 15.75
C VAL A 113 -8.58 6.90 15.32
N PHE A 114 -9.27 6.53 14.27
CA PHE A 114 -9.26 5.16 13.73
C PHE A 114 -8.73 5.13 12.31
N THR A 115 -8.13 4.01 11.92
CA THR A 115 -7.69 3.80 10.54
C THR A 115 -8.88 3.54 9.62
N LYS A 116 -8.81 4.05 8.41
CA LYS A 116 -9.83 3.91 7.37
C LYS A 116 -10.08 2.45 6.94
N TYR A 117 -9.14 1.54 7.24
CA TYR A 117 -9.17 0.16 6.79
C TYR A 117 -9.71 -0.82 7.84
N LEU A 118 -10.14 -1.98 7.35
CA LEU A 118 -10.62 -3.08 8.17
C LEU A 118 -9.46 -3.91 8.76
N PRO A 119 -9.66 -4.56 9.91
CA PRO A 119 -8.57 -5.11 10.71
C PRO A 119 -8.03 -6.47 10.22
N GLY A 120 -8.67 -7.14 9.26
CA GLY A 120 -8.30 -8.51 8.88
C GLY A 120 -6.90 -8.64 8.30
N TRP A 121 -6.50 -7.75 7.39
CA TRP A 121 -5.15 -7.75 6.85
C TRP A 121 -4.10 -7.28 7.88
N PRO A 122 -4.28 -6.17 8.57
CA PRO A 122 -3.41 -5.77 9.68
C PRO A 122 -3.21 -6.84 10.75
N ALA A 123 -4.24 -7.62 11.06
CA ALA A 123 -4.12 -8.73 12.01
C ALA A 123 -3.17 -9.84 11.52
N LEU A 124 -3.16 -10.15 10.21
CA LEU A 124 -2.18 -11.09 9.65
C LEU A 124 -0.76 -10.52 9.64
N LEU A 125 -0.60 -9.21 9.37
CA LEU A 125 0.70 -8.54 9.50
C LEU A 125 1.21 -8.57 10.94
N ALA A 126 0.34 -8.28 11.92
CA ALA A 126 0.66 -8.34 13.34
C ALA A 126 1.03 -9.78 13.77
N ALA A 127 0.25 -10.78 13.34
CA ALA A 127 0.56 -12.18 13.61
C ALA A 127 1.93 -12.58 13.01
N SER A 128 2.23 -12.14 11.80
CA SER A 128 3.54 -12.36 11.17
C SER A 128 4.68 -11.73 11.97
N GLN A 129 4.48 -10.52 12.50
CA GLN A 129 5.46 -9.85 13.35
C GLN A 129 5.73 -10.65 14.65
N VAL A 130 4.68 -11.16 15.28
CA VAL A 130 4.81 -11.97 16.51
C VAL A 130 5.51 -13.31 16.23
N LEU A 131 5.15 -13.99 15.14
CA LEU A 131 5.62 -15.36 14.86
C LEU A 131 7.02 -15.39 14.25
N PHE A 132 7.36 -14.39 13.43
CA PHE A 132 8.58 -14.39 12.61
C PHE A 132 9.49 -13.18 12.84
N GLY A 133 9.10 -12.25 13.72
CA GLY A 133 9.86 -11.00 13.94
C GLY A 133 9.76 -9.99 12.82
N THR A 134 8.95 -10.25 11.79
CA THR A 134 8.77 -9.36 10.63
C THR A 134 7.39 -9.49 10.02
N MET A 135 6.83 -8.39 9.54
CA MET A 135 5.57 -8.38 8.79
C MET A 135 5.71 -8.93 7.36
N ALA A 136 6.92 -9.02 6.83
CA ALA A 136 7.23 -9.42 5.46
C ALA A 136 6.77 -10.84 5.10
N VAL A 137 6.72 -11.74 6.08
CA VAL A 137 6.32 -13.14 5.85
C VAL A 137 4.83 -13.26 5.52
N ALA A 138 3.97 -12.37 6.05
CA ALA A 138 2.54 -12.43 5.78
C ALA A 138 2.21 -12.29 4.27
N PRO A 139 2.62 -11.22 3.54
CA PRO A 139 2.36 -11.10 2.11
C PRO A 139 3.01 -12.24 1.30
N ALA A 140 4.21 -12.68 1.66
CA ALA A 140 4.88 -13.81 0.98
C ALA A 140 4.12 -15.13 1.18
N ALA A 141 3.59 -15.40 2.38
CA ALA A 141 2.74 -16.56 2.65
C ALA A 141 1.42 -16.51 1.88
N ILE A 142 0.86 -15.30 1.66
CA ILE A 142 -0.29 -15.09 0.79
C ILE A 142 0.03 -15.50 -0.66
N GLY A 143 1.24 -15.24 -1.17
CA GLY A 143 1.69 -15.70 -2.48
C GLY A 143 1.64 -17.23 -2.59
N ALA A 144 2.20 -17.92 -1.60
CA ALA A 144 2.13 -19.39 -1.53
C ALA A 144 0.68 -19.91 -1.43
N CYS A 145 -0.15 -19.25 -0.62
CA CYS A 145 -1.58 -19.57 -0.50
C CYS A 145 -2.31 -19.39 -1.83
N TRP A 146 -1.99 -18.35 -2.59
CA TRP A 146 -2.60 -18.06 -3.89
C TRP A 146 -2.27 -19.15 -4.92
N VAL A 147 -1.01 -19.58 -4.99
CA VAL A 147 -0.58 -20.70 -5.83
C VAL A 147 -1.33 -21.99 -5.49
N ILE A 148 -1.40 -22.34 -4.20
CA ILE A 148 -2.12 -23.52 -3.73
C ILE A 148 -3.63 -23.41 -4.01
N GLY A 149 -4.23 -22.26 -3.70
CA GLY A 149 -5.65 -21.98 -3.94
C GLY A 149 -6.01 -22.11 -5.42
N THR A 150 -5.17 -21.58 -6.31
CA THR A 150 -5.36 -21.67 -7.77
C THR A 150 -5.29 -23.12 -8.26
N TYR A 151 -4.32 -23.88 -7.78
CA TYR A 151 -4.26 -25.31 -8.08
C TYR A 151 -5.53 -26.04 -7.65
N LEU A 152 -5.97 -25.83 -6.41
CA LEU A 152 -7.15 -26.48 -5.87
C LEU A 152 -8.41 -26.08 -6.65
N LEU A 153 -8.58 -24.79 -6.97
CA LEU A 153 -9.72 -24.29 -7.72
C LEU A 153 -9.76 -24.88 -9.15
N ALA A 154 -8.65 -24.83 -9.85
CA ALA A 154 -8.58 -25.39 -11.21
C ALA A 154 -8.82 -26.92 -11.22
N ARG A 155 -8.30 -27.63 -10.21
CA ARG A 155 -8.57 -29.07 -10.01
C ARG A 155 -10.05 -29.37 -9.76
N GLU A 156 -10.70 -28.54 -8.99
CA GLU A 156 -12.12 -28.70 -8.65
C GLU A 156 -13.03 -28.39 -9.86
N LEU A 157 -12.64 -27.44 -10.71
CA LEU A 157 -13.40 -27.06 -11.92
C LEU A 157 -13.21 -28.03 -13.06
N PHE A 158 -12.00 -28.44 -13.39
CA PHE A 158 -11.69 -29.20 -14.62
C PHE A 158 -11.27 -30.62 -14.36
N HIS A 159 -11.03 -31.04 -13.12
CA HIS A 159 -10.57 -32.40 -12.75
C HIS A 159 -9.29 -32.85 -13.48
N ASP A 160 -8.52 -31.90 -14.05
CA ASP A 160 -7.27 -32.15 -14.78
C ASP A 160 -6.07 -31.56 -14.01
N THR A 161 -5.10 -32.43 -13.74
CA THR A 161 -3.89 -32.07 -12.95
C THR A 161 -2.99 -31.11 -13.72
N TRP A 162 -2.87 -31.30 -15.05
CA TRP A 162 -1.98 -30.45 -15.84
C TRP A 162 -2.50 -29.02 -15.97
N THR A 163 -3.82 -28.85 -16.21
CA THR A 163 -4.47 -27.54 -16.18
C THR A 163 -4.24 -26.84 -14.84
N ALA A 164 -4.38 -27.57 -13.75
CA ALA A 164 -4.21 -27.01 -12.41
C ALA A 164 -2.76 -26.61 -12.11
N LEU A 165 -1.77 -27.44 -12.51
CA LEU A 165 -0.35 -27.13 -12.37
C LEU A 165 0.07 -25.95 -13.24
N ALA A 166 -0.41 -25.89 -14.49
CA ALA A 166 -0.13 -24.77 -15.39
C ALA A 166 -0.70 -23.46 -14.85
N ALA A 167 -1.94 -23.46 -14.34
CA ALA A 167 -2.53 -22.29 -13.73
C ALA A 167 -1.75 -21.83 -12.49
N ALA A 168 -1.34 -22.75 -11.61
CA ALA A 168 -0.54 -22.47 -10.43
C ALA A 168 0.84 -21.88 -10.79
N ALA A 169 1.49 -22.41 -11.83
CA ALA A 169 2.78 -21.91 -12.31
C ALA A 169 2.66 -20.49 -12.88
N VAL A 170 1.61 -20.20 -13.65
CA VAL A 170 1.36 -18.86 -14.19
C VAL A 170 1.11 -17.87 -13.06
N VAL A 171 0.33 -18.23 -12.03
CA VAL A 171 0.14 -17.36 -10.85
C VAL A 171 1.48 -17.07 -10.17
N ALA A 172 2.30 -18.09 -9.92
CA ALA A 172 3.60 -17.93 -9.26
C ALA A 172 4.58 -17.02 -10.01
N LEU A 173 4.45 -16.92 -11.35
CA LEU A 173 5.36 -16.15 -12.21
C LEU A 173 4.79 -14.83 -12.69
N SER A 174 3.51 -14.53 -12.41
CA SER A 174 2.86 -13.30 -12.88
C SER A 174 3.40 -12.08 -12.14
N PRO A 175 3.83 -10.99 -12.82
CA PRO A 175 4.33 -9.77 -12.22
C PRO A 175 3.39 -9.18 -11.18
N LEU A 176 2.09 -9.15 -11.46
CA LEU A 176 1.09 -8.60 -10.54
C LEU A 176 1.05 -9.38 -9.21
N VAL A 177 1.15 -10.70 -9.26
CA VAL A 177 1.21 -11.53 -8.05
C VAL A 177 2.49 -11.26 -7.26
N LEU A 178 3.65 -11.30 -7.94
CA LEU A 178 4.95 -11.09 -7.32
C LEU A 178 5.06 -9.72 -6.63
N VAL A 179 4.61 -8.65 -7.30
CA VAL A 179 4.61 -7.30 -6.73
C VAL A 179 3.71 -7.23 -5.50
N HIS A 180 2.44 -7.66 -5.62
CA HIS A 180 1.49 -7.52 -4.52
C HIS A 180 1.70 -8.47 -3.34
N THR A 181 2.45 -9.56 -3.54
CA THR A 181 2.84 -10.47 -2.45
C THR A 181 4.20 -10.12 -1.83
N ALA A 182 4.87 -9.09 -2.35
CA ALA A 182 6.04 -8.46 -1.73
C ALA A 182 5.70 -7.22 -0.91
N LEU A 183 4.45 -6.73 -0.96
CA LEU A 183 3.99 -5.49 -0.35
C LEU A 183 2.92 -5.74 0.71
N PRO A 184 2.84 -4.93 1.77
CA PRO A 184 1.83 -5.06 2.83
C PRO A 184 0.46 -4.52 2.41
N LEU A 185 0.05 -4.70 1.14
CA LEU A 185 -1.22 -4.25 0.59
C LEU A 185 -2.32 -5.31 0.70
N ALA A 186 -3.56 -4.91 0.87
CA ALA A 186 -4.70 -5.80 1.10
C ALA A 186 -5.27 -6.48 -0.16
N TYR A 187 -4.79 -6.12 -1.36
CA TYR A 187 -5.32 -6.62 -2.63
C TYR A 187 -5.01 -8.10 -2.87
N ALA A 188 -3.74 -8.50 -2.70
CA ALA A 188 -3.32 -9.90 -2.85
C ALA A 188 -3.96 -10.84 -1.81
N PRO A 189 -4.03 -10.49 -0.50
CA PRO A 189 -4.74 -11.31 0.48
C PRO A 189 -6.19 -11.56 0.11
N SER A 190 -6.92 -10.54 -0.34
CA SER A 190 -8.30 -10.69 -0.78
C SER A 190 -8.41 -11.68 -1.95
N ALA A 191 -7.65 -11.49 -3.03
CA ALA A 191 -7.68 -12.34 -4.22
C ALA A 191 -7.28 -13.80 -3.93
N ALA A 192 -6.20 -14.01 -3.15
CA ALA A 192 -5.69 -15.32 -2.81
C ALA A 192 -6.68 -16.11 -1.93
N LEU A 193 -7.21 -15.47 -0.89
CA LEU A 193 -8.16 -16.08 0.03
C LEU A 193 -9.49 -16.36 -0.65
N LEU A 194 -10.00 -15.48 -1.52
CA LEU A 194 -11.20 -15.73 -2.31
C LEU A 194 -11.01 -16.88 -3.31
N THR A 195 -9.82 -17.02 -3.88
CA THR A 195 -9.47 -18.18 -4.73
C THR A 195 -9.52 -19.48 -3.93
N LEU A 196 -8.95 -19.50 -2.72
CA LEU A 196 -8.99 -20.64 -1.82
C LEU A 196 -10.41 -20.96 -1.32
N ALA A 197 -11.17 -19.92 -0.92
CA ALA A 197 -12.56 -20.06 -0.52
C ALA A 197 -13.42 -20.66 -1.64
N SER A 198 -13.23 -20.19 -2.88
CA SER A 198 -13.92 -20.72 -4.06
C SER A 198 -13.66 -22.21 -4.24
N ALA A 199 -12.40 -22.66 -4.10
CA ALA A 199 -12.05 -24.07 -4.17
C ALA A 199 -12.75 -24.91 -3.08
N PHE A 200 -12.77 -24.41 -1.83
CA PHE A 200 -13.43 -25.09 -0.72
C PHE A 200 -14.95 -25.14 -0.88
N LEU A 201 -15.59 -24.03 -1.24
CA LEU A 201 -17.02 -23.95 -1.45
C LEU A 201 -17.47 -24.87 -2.58
N LEU A 202 -16.79 -24.84 -3.74
CA LEU A 202 -17.09 -25.72 -4.87
C LEU A 202 -16.92 -27.19 -4.50
N ARG A 203 -15.86 -27.55 -3.78
CA ARG A 203 -15.66 -28.91 -3.28
C ARG A 203 -16.76 -29.30 -2.30
N GLY A 204 -17.15 -28.43 -1.41
CA GLY A 204 -18.25 -28.64 -0.49
C GLY A 204 -19.60 -28.79 -1.22
N VAL A 205 -19.86 -27.96 -2.22
CA VAL A 205 -21.02 -28.05 -3.10
C VAL A 205 -21.04 -29.39 -3.88
N ARG A 206 -19.90 -29.86 -4.35
CA ARG A 206 -19.82 -31.14 -5.08
C ARG A 206 -19.94 -32.35 -4.16
N THR A 207 -19.22 -32.38 -3.05
CA THR A 207 -19.08 -33.56 -2.17
C THR A 207 -20.10 -33.63 -1.03
N GLY A 208 -20.75 -32.50 -0.68
CA GLY A 208 -21.61 -32.39 0.49
C GLY A 208 -20.88 -32.39 1.83
N LEU A 209 -19.53 -32.39 1.85
CA LEU A 209 -18.73 -32.43 3.06
C LEU A 209 -18.76 -31.09 3.79
N ARG A 210 -19.37 -31.07 4.97
CA ARG A 210 -19.58 -29.86 5.82
C ARG A 210 -18.28 -29.11 6.09
N ARG A 211 -17.16 -29.82 6.35
CA ARG A 211 -15.86 -29.20 6.64
C ARG A 211 -15.39 -28.22 5.56
N PHE A 212 -15.64 -28.52 4.29
CA PHE A 212 -15.25 -27.62 3.19
C PHE A 212 -16.19 -26.42 3.08
N LEU A 213 -17.48 -26.61 3.37
CA LEU A 213 -18.44 -25.51 3.38
C LEU A 213 -18.15 -24.52 4.51
N VAL A 214 -17.94 -25.03 5.74
CA VAL A 214 -17.58 -24.22 6.90
C VAL A 214 -16.25 -23.51 6.67
N ALA A 215 -15.21 -24.23 6.21
CA ALA A 215 -13.91 -23.62 5.92
C ALA A 215 -14.00 -22.55 4.84
N GLY A 216 -14.71 -22.83 3.72
CA GLY A 216 -14.91 -21.85 2.67
C GLY A 216 -15.68 -20.63 3.14
N GLY A 217 -16.74 -20.83 3.94
CA GLY A 217 -17.48 -19.74 4.58
C GLY A 217 -16.64 -18.92 5.54
N ALA A 218 -15.82 -19.56 6.37
CA ALA A 218 -14.90 -18.85 7.27
C ALA A 218 -13.88 -18.00 6.52
N VAL A 219 -13.31 -18.53 5.43
CA VAL A 219 -12.39 -17.73 4.60
C VAL A 219 -13.10 -16.53 3.95
N VAL A 220 -14.35 -16.70 3.45
CA VAL A 220 -15.15 -15.56 2.94
C VAL A 220 -15.40 -14.55 4.06
N GLY A 221 -15.83 -15.00 5.24
CA GLY A 221 -16.03 -14.15 6.41
C GLY A 221 -14.77 -13.37 6.79
N PHE A 222 -13.60 -14.01 6.70
CA PHE A 222 -12.34 -13.34 6.95
C PHE A 222 -12.00 -12.29 5.87
N VAL A 223 -12.30 -12.56 4.59
CA VAL A 223 -12.13 -11.55 3.53
C VAL A 223 -13.06 -10.37 3.71
N LEU A 224 -14.25 -10.55 4.30
CA LEU A 224 -15.11 -9.40 4.67
C LEU A 224 -14.43 -8.46 5.68
N LEU A 225 -13.52 -8.97 6.53
CA LEU A 225 -12.67 -8.16 7.41
C LEU A 225 -11.47 -7.52 6.71
N ILE A 226 -11.25 -7.81 5.42
CA ILE A 226 -10.17 -7.23 4.60
C ILE A 226 -10.76 -6.28 3.56
N ARG A 227 -11.57 -6.83 2.64
CA ARG A 227 -12.16 -6.14 1.48
C ARG A 227 -13.57 -6.69 1.18
N PRO A 228 -14.62 -6.19 1.84
CA PRO A 228 -15.98 -6.70 1.68
C PRO A 228 -16.48 -6.68 0.23
N PHE A 229 -16.09 -5.67 -0.53
CA PHE A 229 -16.53 -5.51 -1.91
C PHE A 229 -16.00 -6.62 -2.82
N ASP A 230 -14.73 -6.99 -2.72
CA ASP A 230 -14.15 -8.13 -3.44
C ASP A 230 -14.88 -9.44 -3.11
N ALA A 231 -15.21 -9.64 -1.82
CA ALA A 231 -15.95 -10.82 -1.38
C ALA A 231 -17.32 -10.91 -2.07
N ILE A 232 -18.07 -9.80 -2.17
CA ILE A 232 -19.36 -9.75 -2.86
C ILE A 232 -19.18 -10.09 -4.35
N LEU A 233 -18.22 -9.47 -5.02
CA LEU A 233 -17.99 -9.63 -6.45
C LEU A 233 -17.61 -11.07 -6.84
N VAL A 234 -16.95 -11.82 -5.96
CA VAL A 234 -16.57 -13.22 -6.20
C VAL A 234 -17.65 -14.20 -5.73
N VAL A 235 -18.28 -13.93 -4.58
CA VAL A 235 -19.26 -14.85 -3.99
C VAL A 235 -20.58 -14.89 -4.79
N VAL A 236 -21.03 -13.75 -5.33
CA VAL A 236 -22.27 -13.71 -6.12
C VAL A 236 -22.22 -14.66 -7.34
N PRO A 237 -21.20 -14.65 -8.22
CA PRO A 237 -21.07 -15.65 -9.29
C PRO A 237 -21.01 -17.09 -8.77
N LEU A 238 -20.33 -17.35 -7.64
CA LEU A 238 -20.28 -18.68 -7.03
C LEU A 238 -21.66 -19.18 -6.57
N VAL A 239 -22.44 -18.31 -5.95
CA VAL A 239 -23.82 -18.63 -5.53
C VAL A 239 -24.70 -18.91 -6.75
N LEU A 240 -24.64 -18.09 -7.79
CA LEU A 240 -25.36 -18.32 -9.05
C LEU A 240 -24.98 -19.65 -9.70
N PHE A 241 -23.69 -19.97 -9.70
CA PHE A 241 -23.19 -21.27 -10.17
C PHE A 241 -23.76 -22.43 -9.33
N ALA A 242 -23.71 -22.32 -8.00
CA ALA A 242 -24.26 -23.34 -7.10
C ALA A 242 -25.77 -23.55 -7.31
N VAL A 243 -26.53 -22.47 -7.46
CA VAL A 243 -27.96 -22.51 -7.79
C VAL A 243 -28.18 -23.21 -9.12
N ALA A 244 -27.48 -22.83 -10.18
CA ALA A 244 -27.59 -23.44 -11.50
C ALA A 244 -27.24 -24.96 -11.48
N ARG A 245 -26.20 -25.31 -10.71
CA ARG A 245 -25.72 -26.71 -10.58
C ARG A 245 -26.67 -27.60 -9.77
N MET A 246 -27.32 -26.99 -8.76
CA MET A 246 -28.15 -27.72 -7.79
C MET A 246 -29.66 -27.42 -7.91
N ARG A 247 -30.10 -26.80 -9.00
CA ARG A 247 -31.51 -26.40 -9.22
C ARG A 247 -32.53 -27.52 -8.98
N ARG A 248 -32.11 -28.79 -9.18
CA ARG A 248 -32.95 -29.99 -8.98
C ARG A 248 -32.93 -30.51 -7.53
N THR A 249 -32.10 -29.94 -6.65
CA THR A 249 -31.92 -30.40 -5.27
C THR A 249 -31.90 -29.19 -4.32
N PRO A 250 -32.99 -28.41 -4.20
CA PRO A 250 -33.02 -27.14 -3.46
C PRO A 250 -32.78 -27.34 -1.96
N THR A 251 -33.25 -28.44 -1.36
CA THR A 251 -33.00 -28.77 0.04
C THR A 251 -31.51 -28.99 0.33
N ALA A 252 -30.82 -29.69 -0.57
CA ALA A 252 -29.37 -29.89 -0.44
C ALA A 252 -28.60 -28.57 -0.64
N LEU A 253 -29.04 -27.69 -1.56
CA LEU A 253 -28.48 -26.36 -1.72
C LEU A 253 -28.63 -25.54 -0.43
N LEU A 254 -29.85 -25.49 0.13
CA LEU A 254 -30.11 -24.77 1.39
C LEU A 254 -29.20 -25.30 2.52
N THR A 255 -29.16 -26.62 2.71
CA THR A 255 -28.29 -27.23 3.75
C THR A 255 -26.81 -26.85 3.57
N ARG A 256 -26.31 -26.84 2.33
CA ARG A 256 -24.93 -26.45 2.03
C ARG A 256 -24.68 -24.97 2.28
N SER A 257 -25.63 -24.11 1.91
CA SER A 257 -25.58 -22.68 2.19
C SER A 257 -25.57 -22.37 3.69
N VAL A 258 -26.36 -23.08 4.49
CA VAL A 258 -26.34 -22.96 5.97
C VAL A 258 -24.97 -23.30 6.54
N TRP A 259 -24.32 -24.38 6.09
CA TRP A 259 -22.99 -24.70 6.59
C TRP A 259 -21.93 -23.67 6.20
N ALA A 260 -22.01 -23.11 5.00
CA ALA A 260 -21.14 -22.02 4.57
C ALA A 260 -21.39 -20.76 5.40
N ALA A 261 -22.67 -20.40 5.63
CA ALA A 261 -23.03 -19.26 6.46
C ALA A 261 -22.55 -19.42 7.91
N LEU A 262 -22.69 -20.61 8.52
CA LEU A 262 -22.19 -20.90 9.86
C LEU A 262 -20.66 -20.69 9.96
N GLY A 263 -19.91 -20.97 8.90
CA GLY A 263 -18.48 -20.67 8.85
C GLY A 263 -18.18 -19.18 8.81
N ALA A 264 -18.97 -18.40 8.09
CA ALA A 264 -18.78 -16.94 7.94
C ALA A 264 -19.27 -16.15 9.16
N LEU A 265 -20.32 -16.61 9.83
CA LEU A 265 -21.06 -15.88 10.84
C LEU A 265 -20.20 -15.29 11.98
N PRO A 266 -19.24 -16.02 12.61
CA PRO A 266 -18.41 -15.46 13.67
C PRO A 266 -17.58 -14.27 13.20
N LEU A 267 -17.09 -14.31 11.96
CA LEU A 267 -16.26 -13.26 11.36
C LEU A 267 -17.09 -12.06 10.90
N VAL A 268 -18.32 -12.28 10.45
CA VAL A 268 -19.28 -11.21 10.22
C VAL A 268 -19.66 -10.51 11.53
N ALA A 269 -19.90 -11.28 12.62
CA ALA A 269 -20.15 -10.70 13.93
C ALA A 269 -18.96 -9.85 14.41
N LEU A 270 -17.72 -10.33 14.19
CA LEU A 270 -16.50 -9.58 14.50
C LEU A 270 -16.41 -8.29 13.67
N LEU A 271 -16.75 -8.34 12.36
CA LEU A 271 -16.80 -7.15 11.51
C LEU A 271 -17.77 -6.11 12.06
N LEU A 272 -18.97 -6.53 12.40
CA LEU A 272 -20.02 -5.63 12.94
C LEU A 272 -19.60 -5.02 14.28
N ALA A 273 -18.99 -5.83 15.17
CA ALA A 273 -18.47 -5.36 16.45
C ALA A 273 -17.33 -4.36 16.27
N PHE A 274 -16.40 -4.63 15.35
CA PHE A 274 -15.32 -3.69 15.00
C PHE A 274 -15.87 -2.37 14.47
N CYS A 275 -16.77 -2.42 13.48
CA CYS A 275 -17.40 -1.21 12.95
C CYS A 275 -18.11 -0.42 14.04
N TRP A 276 -18.87 -1.10 14.92
CA TRP A 276 -19.54 -0.44 16.04
C TRP A 276 -18.55 0.27 16.95
N HIS A 277 -17.47 -0.42 17.33
CA HIS A 277 -16.46 0.15 18.22
C HIS A 277 -15.79 1.41 17.64
N VAL A 278 -15.40 1.40 16.35
CA VAL A 278 -14.62 2.50 15.76
C VAL A 278 -15.47 3.61 15.13
N THR A 279 -16.72 3.34 14.75
CA THR A 279 -17.58 4.31 14.05
C THR A 279 -18.88 4.64 14.79
N GLY A 280 -19.16 3.97 15.91
CA GLY A 280 -20.41 4.07 16.64
C GLY A 280 -21.60 3.38 15.96
N SER A 281 -21.41 2.71 14.80
CA SER A 281 -22.47 2.03 14.07
C SER A 281 -21.96 0.71 13.46
N PRO A 282 -22.67 -0.42 13.69
CA PRO A 282 -22.22 -1.72 13.19
C PRO A 282 -22.24 -1.84 11.66
N LEU A 283 -23.06 -1.04 10.98
CA LEU A 283 -23.21 -1.09 9.52
C LEU A 283 -22.42 0.00 8.79
N ARG A 284 -21.75 0.89 9.51
CA ARG A 284 -20.93 1.94 8.91
C ARG A 284 -19.47 1.51 8.85
N LEU A 285 -18.98 1.31 7.65
CA LEU A 285 -17.57 0.95 7.44
C LEU A 285 -16.65 2.13 7.82
N PRO A 286 -15.43 1.89 8.35
CA PRO A 286 -14.46 2.94 8.67
C PRO A 286 -14.15 3.86 7.48
N GLN A 287 -14.11 3.31 6.26
CA GLN A 287 -13.90 4.08 5.04
C GLN A 287 -14.94 5.19 4.87
N THR A 288 -16.23 4.86 4.90
CA THR A 288 -17.32 5.84 4.76
C THR A 288 -17.53 6.68 6.03
N ALA A 289 -17.00 6.23 7.17
CA ALA A 289 -16.98 7.01 8.40
C ALA A 289 -15.90 8.09 8.37
N SER A 290 -14.74 7.81 7.72
CA SER A 290 -13.66 8.80 7.52
C SER A 290 -14.09 9.93 6.60
N ASP A 291 -14.78 9.60 5.50
CA ASP A 291 -15.38 10.57 4.59
C ASP A 291 -16.59 9.97 3.86
N PRO A 292 -17.80 10.57 3.96
CA PRO A 292 -18.97 10.11 3.24
C PRO A 292 -18.84 10.14 1.71
N LEU A 293 -17.93 10.96 1.18
CA LEU A 293 -17.64 11.03 -0.27
C LEU A 293 -16.71 9.93 -0.74
N ASP A 294 -16.06 9.19 0.16
CA ASP A 294 -15.27 8.01 -0.19
C ASP A 294 -16.15 6.77 -0.34
N THR A 295 -16.97 6.79 -1.37
CA THR A 295 -17.98 5.77 -1.63
C THR A 295 -18.10 5.47 -3.12
N PHE A 296 -18.86 4.41 -3.46
CA PHE A 296 -19.15 3.99 -4.83
C PHE A 296 -20.11 4.93 -5.55
N GLY A 297 -20.14 4.81 -6.88
CA GLY A 297 -21.04 5.55 -7.77
C GLY A 297 -20.40 6.81 -8.35
N PHE A 298 -21.20 7.55 -9.13
CA PHE A 298 -20.75 8.77 -9.81
C PHE A 298 -21.10 10.02 -8.97
N GLY A 299 -20.41 11.13 -9.25
CA GLY A 299 -20.60 12.41 -8.58
C GLY A 299 -19.33 12.88 -7.86
N PRO A 300 -19.46 13.84 -6.91
CA PRO A 300 -18.33 14.32 -6.11
C PRO A 300 -17.74 13.20 -5.26
N ARG A 301 -16.42 13.05 -5.30
CA ARG A 301 -15.66 12.04 -4.55
C ARG A 301 -14.40 12.67 -3.97
N ARG A 302 -13.93 12.14 -2.85
CA ARG A 302 -12.63 12.47 -2.25
C ARG A 302 -12.23 11.40 -1.25
N ILE A 303 -10.96 11.36 -0.92
CA ILE A 303 -10.39 10.32 -0.06
C ILE A 303 -10.53 10.64 1.43
N LEU A 304 -10.46 11.92 1.80
CA LEU A 304 -10.56 12.45 3.17
C LEU A 304 -11.12 13.88 3.12
N PRO A 305 -11.73 14.40 4.21
CA PRO A 305 -12.27 15.75 4.27
C PRO A 305 -11.24 16.87 3.97
N SER A 306 -9.96 16.63 4.28
CA SER A 306 -8.85 17.56 3.98
C SER A 306 -8.42 17.59 2.52
N GLU A 307 -8.92 16.66 1.69
CA GLU A 307 -8.49 16.50 0.31
C GLU A 307 -9.44 17.21 -0.67
N PRO A 308 -8.95 17.61 -1.84
CA PRO A 308 -9.79 18.18 -2.88
C PRO A 308 -10.86 17.21 -3.34
N THR A 309 -12.07 17.73 -3.55
CA THR A 309 -13.16 16.99 -4.16
C THR A 309 -12.95 16.92 -5.67
N PHE A 310 -13.16 15.73 -6.25
CA PHE A 310 -13.14 15.56 -7.69
C PHE A 310 -14.44 14.93 -8.18
N LEU A 311 -14.82 15.23 -9.42
CA LEU A 311 -16.07 14.74 -10.00
C LEU A 311 -15.82 13.44 -10.77
N TYR A 312 -16.27 12.30 -10.20
CA TYR A 312 -16.22 11.01 -10.87
C TYR A 312 -17.38 10.87 -11.85
N THR A 313 -17.07 10.82 -13.14
CA THR A 313 -18.05 10.76 -14.22
C THR A 313 -18.08 9.38 -14.89
N ARG A 314 -19.16 9.09 -15.63
CA ARG A 314 -19.25 7.88 -16.48
C ARG A 314 -18.11 7.84 -17.52
N HIS A 315 -17.72 8.99 -18.06
CA HIS A 315 -16.63 9.10 -19.02
C HIS A 315 -15.30 8.64 -18.40
N LEU A 316 -14.96 9.13 -17.20
CA LEU A 316 -13.77 8.71 -16.46
C LEU A 316 -13.80 7.21 -16.09
N ALA A 317 -14.98 6.68 -15.77
CA ALA A 317 -15.13 5.25 -15.48
C ALA A 317 -14.87 4.38 -16.72
N VAL A 318 -15.38 4.79 -17.88
CA VAL A 318 -15.12 4.12 -19.18
C VAL A 318 -13.63 4.19 -19.52
N GLN A 319 -13.01 5.35 -19.35
CA GLN A 319 -11.59 5.53 -19.58
C GLN A 319 -10.76 4.63 -18.66
N ALA A 320 -11.05 4.63 -17.34
CA ALA A 320 -10.35 3.80 -16.36
C ALA A 320 -10.50 2.31 -16.66
N LEU A 321 -11.69 1.86 -17.04
CA LEU A 321 -11.93 0.48 -17.45
C LEU A 321 -11.17 0.12 -18.73
N SER A 322 -11.21 0.98 -19.73
CA SER A 322 -10.48 0.79 -21.00
C SER A 322 -8.97 0.68 -20.78
N GLU A 323 -8.39 1.59 -19.99
CA GLU A 323 -6.97 1.56 -19.65
C GLU A 323 -6.61 0.34 -18.81
N THR A 324 -7.47 -0.06 -17.85
CA THR A 324 -7.30 -1.30 -17.08
C THR A 324 -7.28 -2.52 -17.98
N VAL A 325 -8.26 -2.66 -18.89
CA VAL A 325 -8.35 -3.82 -19.78
C VAL A 325 -7.20 -3.86 -20.78
N SER A 326 -6.78 -2.71 -21.31
CA SER A 326 -5.65 -2.63 -22.25
C SER A 326 -4.30 -2.92 -21.61
N THR A 327 -4.13 -2.57 -20.32
CA THR A 327 -2.87 -2.73 -19.58
C THR A 327 -2.78 -4.07 -18.85
N ALA A 328 -3.91 -4.63 -18.39
CA ALA A 328 -3.93 -5.88 -17.62
C ALA A 328 -3.15 -7.04 -18.26
N PRO A 329 -3.14 -7.25 -19.60
CA PRO A 329 -2.37 -8.32 -20.21
C PRO A 329 -0.89 -8.29 -19.84
N SER A 330 -0.28 -7.12 -19.77
CA SER A 330 1.15 -6.97 -19.47
C SER A 330 1.53 -7.44 -18.05
N TRP A 331 0.56 -7.54 -17.15
CA TRP A 331 0.74 -7.96 -15.77
C TRP A 331 0.55 -9.48 -15.55
N TYR A 332 0.06 -10.19 -16.57
CA TYR A 332 0.03 -11.66 -16.58
C TYR A 332 1.36 -12.22 -17.07
N PHE A 333 1.79 -13.33 -16.51
CA PHE A 333 2.87 -14.09 -17.12
C PHE A 333 2.42 -14.60 -18.50
N GLY A 334 3.08 -14.12 -19.54
CA GLY A 334 2.75 -14.44 -20.92
C GLY A 334 1.95 -13.36 -21.66
N GLY A 335 1.60 -12.25 -21.03
CA GLY A 335 1.04 -11.08 -21.68
C GLY A 335 -0.21 -11.38 -22.49
N LEU A 336 -0.29 -10.81 -23.71
CA LEU A 336 -1.38 -11.04 -24.67
C LEU A 336 -1.53 -12.52 -25.07
N GLY A 337 -0.45 -13.31 -25.05
CA GLY A 337 -0.50 -14.74 -25.32
C GLY A 337 -1.37 -15.47 -24.31
N LEU A 338 -1.31 -15.09 -23.03
CA LEU A 338 -2.19 -15.66 -22.01
C LEU A 338 -3.67 -15.32 -22.27
N ILE A 339 -3.95 -14.08 -22.67
CA ILE A 339 -5.33 -13.65 -22.99
C ILE A 339 -5.87 -14.44 -24.18
N ALA A 340 -5.07 -14.62 -25.24
CA ALA A 340 -5.47 -15.46 -26.38
C ALA A 340 -5.78 -16.91 -25.95
N LEU A 341 -4.97 -17.49 -25.06
CA LEU A 341 -5.23 -18.81 -24.50
C LEU A 341 -6.51 -18.82 -23.63
N ALA A 342 -6.82 -17.75 -22.90
CA ALA A 342 -8.06 -17.65 -22.13
C ALA A 342 -9.30 -17.62 -23.05
N VAL A 343 -9.24 -16.90 -24.17
CA VAL A 343 -10.30 -16.87 -25.18
C VAL A 343 -10.48 -18.27 -25.79
N VAL A 344 -9.40 -18.96 -26.15
CA VAL A 344 -9.43 -20.37 -26.59
C VAL A 344 -10.05 -21.24 -25.50
N GLY A 345 -9.71 -21.02 -24.24
CA GLY A 345 -10.28 -21.73 -23.11
C GLY A 345 -11.79 -21.56 -22.99
N LEU A 346 -12.34 -20.39 -23.28
CA LEU A 346 -13.79 -20.15 -23.31
C LEU A 346 -14.48 -20.96 -24.43
N ALA A 347 -13.84 -21.11 -25.60
CA ALA A 347 -14.39 -21.81 -26.76
C ALA A 347 -14.35 -23.35 -26.64
N ALA A 348 -13.58 -23.90 -25.69
CA ALA A 348 -13.44 -25.36 -25.56
C ALA A 348 -14.78 -26.02 -25.15
N PRO A 349 -15.09 -27.24 -25.70
CA PRO A 349 -16.47 -27.79 -25.68
C PRO A 349 -16.94 -28.32 -24.31
N LYS A 350 -16.01 -28.70 -23.42
CA LYS A 350 -16.34 -29.30 -22.11
C LYS A 350 -16.38 -28.25 -21.02
N HIS A 351 -17.09 -28.52 -19.89
CA HIS A 351 -17.12 -27.67 -18.69
C HIS A 351 -17.63 -26.24 -18.93
N ARG A 352 -18.73 -26.10 -19.72
CA ARG A 352 -19.29 -24.77 -20.07
C ARG A 352 -19.70 -23.95 -18.84
N LEU A 353 -20.33 -24.60 -17.84
CA LEU A 353 -20.81 -23.90 -16.65
C LEU A 353 -19.63 -23.39 -15.79
N GLU A 354 -18.58 -24.18 -15.67
CA GLU A 354 -17.35 -23.83 -14.97
C GLU A 354 -16.63 -22.64 -15.65
N ARG A 355 -16.62 -22.60 -16.99
CA ARG A 355 -16.06 -21.46 -17.75
C ARG A 355 -16.91 -20.21 -17.61
N LEU A 356 -18.24 -20.37 -17.63
CA LEU A 356 -19.15 -19.25 -17.37
C LEU A 356 -18.97 -18.68 -15.96
N LEU A 357 -18.72 -19.52 -14.95
CA LEU A 357 -18.37 -19.05 -13.61
C LEU A 357 -17.12 -18.17 -13.63
N LEU A 358 -16.04 -18.64 -14.27
CA LEU A 358 -14.78 -17.91 -14.35
C LEU A 358 -14.95 -16.56 -15.08
N LEU A 359 -15.67 -16.58 -16.22
CA LEU A 359 -15.99 -15.38 -16.98
C LEU A 359 -16.86 -14.40 -16.16
N ALA A 360 -17.90 -14.92 -15.49
CA ALA A 360 -18.80 -14.13 -14.67
C ALA A 360 -18.07 -13.51 -13.47
N THR A 361 -17.12 -14.21 -12.86
CA THR A 361 -16.31 -13.66 -11.77
C THR A 361 -15.42 -12.52 -12.27
N THR A 362 -14.70 -12.69 -13.39
CA THR A 362 -13.91 -11.62 -14.00
C THR A 362 -14.80 -10.42 -14.37
N GLY A 363 -15.95 -10.68 -15.02
CA GLY A 363 -16.90 -9.65 -15.41
C GLY A 363 -17.52 -8.91 -14.21
N ALA A 364 -17.82 -9.62 -13.12
CA ALA A 364 -18.33 -9.01 -11.88
C ALA A 364 -17.28 -8.08 -11.26
N VAL A 365 -16.01 -8.48 -11.23
CA VAL A 365 -14.92 -7.63 -10.71
C VAL A 365 -14.73 -6.39 -11.57
N LEU A 366 -14.62 -6.54 -12.90
CA LEU A 366 -14.51 -5.40 -13.82
C LEU A 366 -15.72 -4.47 -13.73
N GLY A 367 -16.95 -5.03 -13.73
CA GLY A 367 -18.18 -4.26 -13.64
C GLY A 367 -18.40 -3.60 -12.28
N GLY A 368 -17.99 -4.24 -11.18
CA GLY A 368 -18.07 -3.67 -9.84
C GLY A 368 -17.15 -2.46 -9.68
N TYR A 369 -15.89 -2.61 -10.05
CA TYR A 369 -14.91 -1.52 -9.95
C TYR A 369 -15.10 -0.40 -10.97
N PHE A 370 -15.96 -0.59 -11.97
CA PHE A 370 -16.46 0.50 -12.83
C PHE A 370 -17.16 1.60 -12.02
N PHE A 371 -17.78 1.24 -10.89
CA PHE A 371 -18.44 2.21 -10.01
C PHE A 371 -17.53 2.74 -8.89
N TRP A 372 -16.27 2.32 -8.84
CA TRP A 372 -15.29 2.76 -7.85
C TRP A 372 -14.42 3.87 -8.40
N TRP A 373 -14.52 5.05 -7.80
CA TRP A 373 -13.80 6.26 -8.23
C TRP A 373 -12.26 6.11 -8.15
N GLY A 374 -11.75 5.30 -7.19
CA GLY A 374 -10.33 4.99 -7.08
C GLY A 374 -9.72 4.35 -8.34
N SER A 375 -10.56 3.72 -9.19
CA SER A 375 -10.09 3.19 -10.49
C SER A 375 -9.58 4.29 -11.43
N ALA A 376 -10.14 5.51 -11.34
CA ALA A 376 -9.64 6.66 -12.11
C ALA A 376 -8.30 7.17 -11.58
N PHE A 377 -8.09 7.15 -10.28
CA PHE A 377 -6.79 7.49 -9.68
C PHE A 377 -5.71 6.45 -9.99
N ALA A 378 -6.09 5.18 -10.06
CA ALA A 378 -5.18 4.09 -10.38
C ALA A 378 -4.63 4.14 -11.82
N MET A 379 -5.28 4.89 -12.73
CA MET A 379 -4.85 4.97 -14.15
C MET A 379 -3.38 5.37 -14.30
N ALA A 380 -2.90 6.32 -13.51
CA ALA A 380 -1.50 6.77 -13.56
C ALA A 380 -0.48 5.67 -13.24
N GLY A 381 -0.87 4.67 -12.43
CA GLY A 381 -0.01 3.57 -12.00
C GLY A 381 -0.27 2.22 -12.69
N LEU A 382 -1.10 2.18 -13.73
CA LEU A 382 -1.47 0.91 -14.37
C LEU A 382 -0.32 0.24 -15.12
N ARG A 383 0.60 1.00 -15.70
CA ARG A 383 1.69 0.44 -16.52
C ARG A 383 2.90 0.04 -15.68
N ASP A 384 3.37 0.96 -14.87
CA ASP A 384 4.67 0.90 -14.19
C ASP A 384 4.59 1.12 -12.68
N GLY A 385 3.38 1.42 -12.16
CA GLY A 385 3.09 1.50 -10.73
C GLY A 385 2.66 0.16 -10.12
N LEU A 386 1.50 0.13 -9.46
CA LEU A 386 0.93 -1.07 -8.83
C LEU A 386 0.07 -1.92 -9.79
N GLY A 387 -0.06 -1.52 -11.06
CA GLY A 387 -0.89 -2.22 -12.02
C GLY A 387 -2.39 -2.15 -11.70
N PRO A 388 -3.20 -3.05 -12.29
CA PRO A 388 -4.65 -3.07 -12.07
C PRO A 388 -5.04 -3.69 -10.73
N HIS A 389 -4.51 -3.15 -9.62
CA HIS A 389 -4.59 -3.72 -8.28
C HIS A 389 -6.01 -3.86 -7.74
N TYR A 390 -6.93 -2.95 -8.05
CA TYR A 390 -8.35 -3.12 -7.66
C TYR A 390 -9.00 -4.36 -8.28
N HIS A 391 -8.50 -4.84 -9.41
CA HIS A 391 -9.09 -5.93 -10.17
C HIS A 391 -8.46 -7.31 -9.90
N LEU A 392 -7.59 -7.43 -8.87
CA LEU A 392 -6.85 -8.66 -8.58
C LEU A 392 -7.75 -9.88 -8.36
N ALA A 393 -8.92 -9.72 -7.75
CA ALA A 393 -9.86 -10.82 -7.53
C ALA A 393 -10.36 -11.46 -8.84
N GLY A 394 -10.36 -10.70 -9.96
CA GLY A 394 -10.67 -11.17 -11.30
C GLY A 394 -9.50 -11.79 -12.06
N PHE A 395 -8.30 -11.78 -11.50
CA PHE A 395 -7.06 -12.19 -12.18
C PHE A 395 -6.95 -13.72 -12.32
N THR A 396 -7.15 -14.46 -11.24
CA THR A 396 -7.07 -15.93 -11.22
C THR A 396 -8.01 -16.63 -12.19
N PRO A 397 -9.29 -16.22 -12.35
CA PRO A 397 -10.18 -16.82 -13.32
C PRO A 397 -9.66 -16.80 -14.76
N VAL A 398 -9.04 -15.70 -15.19
CA VAL A 398 -8.44 -15.57 -16.54
C VAL A 398 -7.28 -16.54 -16.72
N ILE A 399 -6.42 -16.69 -15.71
CA ILE A 399 -5.31 -17.65 -15.74
C ILE A 399 -5.81 -19.09 -15.85
N ILE A 400 -6.85 -19.45 -15.09
CA ILE A 400 -7.42 -20.81 -15.14
C ILE A 400 -8.05 -21.08 -16.51
N LEU A 401 -8.75 -20.11 -17.11
CA LEU A 401 -9.27 -20.19 -18.46
C LEU A 401 -8.13 -20.42 -19.47
N ALA A 402 -7.06 -19.65 -19.38
CA ALA A 402 -5.90 -19.78 -20.27
C ALA A 402 -5.23 -21.16 -20.15
N ALA A 403 -5.03 -21.66 -18.94
CA ALA A 403 -4.48 -23.00 -18.70
C ALA A 403 -5.40 -24.08 -19.30
N SER A 404 -6.73 -23.92 -19.20
CA SER A 404 -7.68 -24.84 -19.82
C SER A 404 -7.65 -24.78 -21.35
N GLY A 405 -7.43 -23.59 -21.93
CA GLY A 405 -7.27 -23.38 -23.37
C GLY A 405 -5.99 -24.00 -23.89
N ALA A 406 -4.87 -23.78 -23.22
CA ALA A 406 -3.61 -24.44 -23.55
C ALA A 406 -3.72 -25.95 -23.50
N ARG A 407 -4.41 -26.49 -22.48
CA ARG A 407 -4.66 -27.95 -22.37
C ARG A 407 -5.52 -28.47 -23.49
N TRP A 408 -6.55 -27.73 -23.88
CA TRP A 408 -7.40 -28.12 -25.02
C TRP A 408 -6.61 -28.13 -26.31
N LEU A 409 -5.87 -27.08 -26.65
CA LEU A 409 -5.00 -27.04 -27.82
C LEU A 409 -4.01 -28.22 -27.84
N TRP A 410 -3.42 -28.54 -26.68
CA TRP A 410 -2.53 -29.68 -26.55
C TRP A 410 -3.19 -31.01 -26.92
N THR A 411 -4.49 -31.18 -26.62
CA THR A 411 -5.22 -32.39 -26.99
C THR A 411 -5.55 -32.49 -28.49
N LEU A 412 -5.50 -31.37 -29.22
CA LEU A 412 -5.69 -31.33 -30.66
C LEU A 412 -4.42 -31.70 -31.46
N LEU A 413 -3.25 -31.63 -30.79
CA LEU A 413 -2.01 -32.08 -31.46
C LEU A 413 -2.02 -33.59 -31.66
N PRO A 414 -1.76 -34.08 -32.88
CA PRO A 414 -1.85 -35.49 -33.21
C PRO A 414 -0.91 -36.32 -32.33
N GLU A 415 -1.48 -37.33 -31.65
CA GLU A 415 -0.69 -38.40 -31.06
C GLU A 415 -0.20 -39.28 -32.20
N ARG A 416 1.13 -39.38 -32.38
CA ARG A 416 1.66 -40.34 -33.37
C ARG A 416 1.19 -41.76 -33.05
N PRO A 417 0.73 -42.49 -34.06
CA PRO A 417 0.31 -43.90 -33.89
C PRO A 417 1.45 -44.75 -33.30
N ARG A 418 1.17 -45.56 -32.30
CA ARG A 418 2.10 -46.50 -31.69
C ARG A 418 2.70 -47.51 -32.68
N ALA A 419 2.27 -47.49 -33.95
CA ALA A 419 2.64 -48.48 -34.97
C ALA A 419 3.97 -48.24 -35.70
N ALA A 420 4.67 -47.11 -35.49
CA ALA A 420 5.93 -46.83 -36.21
C ALA A 420 7.19 -47.14 -35.36
N ARG A 421 7.28 -48.34 -34.77
CA ARG A 421 8.49 -48.79 -34.05
C ARG A 421 9.60 -49.38 -34.91
N SER A 422 9.48 -49.32 -36.23
CA SER A 422 10.41 -50.04 -37.16
C SER A 422 11.02 -49.13 -38.25
N ALA A 423 11.29 -47.88 -38.02
CA ALA A 423 12.06 -47.07 -38.96
C ALA A 423 13.25 -46.45 -38.28
N HIS A 424 14.45 -46.83 -38.68
CA HIS A 424 15.73 -46.29 -38.25
C HIS A 424 15.87 -44.78 -38.52
N ARG A 425 16.38 -44.05 -37.54
CA ARG A 425 16.86 -42.66 -37.59
C ARG A 425 15.83 -41.57 -37.83
N ALA A 426 14.96 -41.35 -36.85
CA ALA A 426 14.36 -40.04 -36.63
C ALA A 426 14.78 -39.51 -35.22
N PRO A 427 14.92 -38.19 -35.01
CA PRO A 427 15.28 -37.66 -33.70
C PRO A 427 14.31 -38.20 -32.66
N SER A 428 14.86 -38.64 -31.54
CA SER A 428 14.15 -39.32 -30.47
C SER A 428 12.86 -38.56 -30.09
N PRO A 429 11.67 -39.20 -30.08
CA PRO A 429 10.38 -38.53 -29.78
C PRO A 429 10.31 -37.96 -28.37
N GLY A 430 11.29 -38.22 -27.50
CA GLY A 430 11.39 -37.72 -26.15
C GLY A 430 11.70 -36.21 -26.01
N LEU A 431 12.30 -35.61 -27.04
CA LEU A 431 12.79 -34.21 -26.95
C LEU A 431 11.79 -33.16 -27.49
N VAL A 432 10.91 -33.49 -28.41
CA VAL A 432 10.02 -32.53 -29.10
C VAL A 432 9.02 -31.87 -28.13
N ARG A 433 8.41 -32.62 -27.21
CA ARG A 433 7.44 -32.08 -26.24
C ARG A 433 8.10 -31.21 -25.17
N PRO A 434 9.21 -31.61 -24.49
CA PRO A 434 9.89 -30.74 -23.52
C PRO A 434 10.49 -29.51 -24.19
N THR A 435 11.01 -29.63 -25.44
CA THR A 435 11.53 -28.47 -26.18
C THR A 435 10.42 -27.46 -26.51
N ALA A 436 9.27 -27.89 -26.95
CA ALA A 436 8.11 -27.03 -27.23
C ALA A 436 7.61 -26.35 -25.97
N LEU A 437 7.58 -27.04 -24.82
CA LEU A 437 7.22 -26.43 -23.52
C LEU A 437 8.26 -25.42 -23.08
N ALA A 438 9.54 -25.70 -23.23
CA ALA A 438 10.63 -24.75 -22.88
C ALA A 438 10.58 -23.51 -23.77
N LEU A 439 10.41 -23.65 -25.08
CA LEU A 439 10.26 -22.51 -26.01
C LEU A 439 8.99 -21.70 -25.71
N ALA A 440 7.87 -22.34 -25.39
CA ALA A 440 6.67 -21.64 -24.97
C ALA A 440 6.90 -20.86 -23.65
N ALA A 441 7.55 -21.46 -22.67
CA ALA A 441 7.88 -20.79 -21.39
C ALA A 441 8.84 -19.61 -21.60
N ILE A 442 9.86 -19.75 -22.44
CA ILE A 442 10.79 -18.66 -22.79
C ILE A 442 10.06 -17.55 -23.52
N GLY A 443 9.19 -17.87 -24.49
CA GLY A 443 8.38 -16.88 -25.19
C GLY A 443 7.43 -16.11 -24.25
N LEU A 444 6.78 -16.82 -23.35
CA LEU A 444 5.91 -16.20 -22.33
C LEU A 444 6.72 -15.30 -21.36
N ALA A 445 7.91 -15.74 -20.95
CA ALA A 445 8.81 -14.94 -20.12
C ALA A 445 9.26 -13.67 -20.85
N ALA A 446 9.64 -13.78 -22.14
CA ALA A 446 10.04 -12.64 -22.95
C ALA A 446 8.93 -11.57 -23.09
N LEU A 447 7.67 -12.00 -23.20
CA LEU A 447 6.51 -11.10 -23.23
C LEU A 447 6.24 -10.40 -21.90
N THR A 448 6.77 -10.93 -20.80
CA THR A 448 6.56 -10.40 -19.44
C THR A 448 7.65 -9.41 -19.04
N MET A 449 8.86 -9.54 -19.56
CA MET A 449 10.05 -8.76 -19.17
C MET A 449 9.87 -7.23 -19.25
N PRO A 450 9.26 -6.64 -20.30
CA PRO A 450 9.14 -5.19 -20.42
C PRO A 450 8.39 -4.54 -19.24
N THR A 451 7.30 -5.16 -18.80
CA THR A 451 6.51 -4.62 -17.66
C THR A 451 7.30 -4.73 -16.35
N LEU A 452 7.98 -5.86 -16.15
CA LEU A 452 8.76 -6.06 -14.94
C LEU A 452 9.94 -5.10 -14.86
N SER A 453 10.66 -4.85 -15.98
CA SER A 453 11.76 -3.90 -16.01
C SER A 453 11.29 -2.46 -15.74
N ALA A 454 10.21 -2.01 -16.36
CA ALA A 454 9.64 -0.69 -16.10
C ALA A 454 9.26 -0.50 -14.63
N ARG A 455 8.64 -1.50 -14.02
CA ARG A 455 8.31 -1.46 -12.58
C ARG A 455 9.55 -1.41 -11.70
N ILE A 456 10.60 -2.16 -12.03
CA ILE A 456 11.87 -2.14 -11.32
C ILE A 456 12.50 -0.74 -11.38
N ASP A 457 12.48 -0.08 -12.53
CA ASP A 457 13.08 1.23 -12.71
C ASP A 457 12.33 2.31 -11.92
N VAL A 458 11.00 2.28 -11.94
CA VAL A 458 10.18 3.17 -11.09
C VAL A 458 10.47 2.96 -9.61
N GLN A 459 10.58 1.69 -9.16
CA GLN A 459 10.86 1.42 -7.75
C GLN A 459 12.28 1.83 -7.34
N ARG A 460 13.28 1.65 -8.22
CA ARG A 460 14.63 2.15 -7.97
C ARG A 460 14.66 3.65 -7.78
N TYR A 461 13.88 4.37 -8.60
CA TYR A 461 13.73 5.81 -8.45
C TYR A 461 13.12 6.18 -7.07
N VAL A 462 12.04 5.50 -6.65
CA VAL A 462 11.43 5.69 -5.31
C VAL A 462 12.46 5.39 -4.20
N ASN A 463 13.22 4.31 -4.32
CA ASN A 463 14.25 3.95 -3.35
C ASN A 463 15.36 5.01 -3.27
N THR A 464 15.84 5.50 -4.41
CA THR A 464 16.85 6.56 -4.46
C THR A 464 16.39 7.84 -3.76
N ASN A 465 15.11 8.21 -3.95
CA ASN A 465 14.52 9.35 -3.24
C ASN A 465 14.45 9.11 -1.72
N ASN A 466 14.03 7.93 -1.30
CA ASN A 466 13.99 7.58 0.12
C ASN A 466 15.39 7.53 0.75
N ASP A 467 16.38 6.99 0.06
CA ASP A 467 17.77 6.96 0.51
C ASP A 467 18.32 8.37 0.70
N PHE A 468 18.02 9.25 -0.25
CA PHE A 468 18.40 10.65 -0.18
C PHE A 468 17.79 11.35 1.05
N LEU A 469 16.49 11.18 1.29
CA LEU A 469 15.81 11.80 2.43
C LEU A 469 16.33 11.25 3.77
N ASP A 470 16.58 9.97 3.85
CA ASP A 470 17.14 9.34 5.04
C ASP A 470 18.58 9.83 5.32
N ALA A 471 19.36 10.06 4.27
CA ALA A 471 20.73 10.58 4.39
C ALA A 471 20.78 12.05 4.88
N LEU A 472 19.67 12.80 4.76
CA LEU A 472 19.59 14.15 5.34
C LEU A 472 19.45 14.14 6.85
N ILE A 473 18.95 13.06 7.43
CA ILE A 473 18.74 12.93 8.87
C ILE A 473 20.04 12.41 9.50
N PRO A 474 20.68 13.15 10.44
CA PRO A 474 21.87 12.66 11.13
C PRO A 474 21.60 11.32 11.81
N ALA A 475 22.57 10.42 11.75
CA ALA A 475 22.47 9.09 12.37
C ALA A 475 22.23 9.17 13.90
N HIS A 476 22.70 10.23 14.53
CA HIS A 476 22.51 10.51 15.95
C HIS A 476 22.03 11.93 16.14
N LEU A 477 20.85 12.06 16.75
CA LEU A 477 20.32 13.33 17.19
C LEU A 477 20.62 13.52 18.70
N PRO A 478 20.96 14.75 19.14
CA PRO A 478 21.19 15.02 20.55
C PRO A 478 19.86 15.00 21.33
N GLY A 479 19.55 13.87 21.96
CA GLY A 479 18.36 13.71 22.79
C GLY A 479 17.09 13.34 22.01
N ALA A 480 15.94 13.49 22.67
CA ALA A 480 14.64 13.26 22.08
C ALA A 480 14.30 14.37 21.06
N ALA A 481 13.75 13.96 19.92
CA ALA A 481 13.51 14.87 18.81
C ALA A 481 12.12 14.73 18.19
N VAL A 482 11.63 15.82 17.61
CA VAL A 482 10.51 15.82 16.67
C VAL A 482 11.04 16.24 15.31
N ILE A 483 10.76 15.44 14.28
CA ILE A 483 11.08 15.78 12.90
C ILE A 483 9.79 16.15 12.18
N VAL A 484 9.64 17.43 11.86
CA VAL A 484 8.56 17.94 11.02
C VAL A 484 8.89 17.63 9.58
N VAL A 485 8.05 16.83 8.91
CA VAL A 485 8.23 16.49 7.50
C VAL A 485 7.40 17.46 6.67
N SER A 486 8.07 18.39 6.00
CA SER A 486 7.40 19.33 5.09
C SER A 486 6.95 18.61 3.82
N PRO A 487 5.77 18.97 3.26
CA PRO A 487 5.30 18.39 2.03
C PRO A 487 6.25 18.73 0.89
N SER A 488 6.63 17.71 0.12
CA SER A 488 7.29 17.89 -1.16
C SER A 488 6.27 17.87 -2.28
N VAL A 489 6.54 18.61 -3.35
CA VAL A 489 5.76 18.45 -4.57
C VAL A 489 6.37 17.25 -5.34
N PRO A 490 5.56 16.37 -5.86
CA PRO A 490 4.10 16.41 -5.92
C PRO A 490 3.37 15.64 -4.81
N THR A 491 4.00 15.15 -3.77
CA THR A 491 3.33 14.15 -2.93
C THR A 491 3.32 14.48 -1.44
N LYS A 492 2.14 14.60 -0.87
CA LYS A 492 1.83 14.40 0.55
C LYS A 492 2.32 13.04 1.09
N TYR A 493 2.61 12.10 0.21
CA TYR A 493 2.97 10.71 0.52
C TYR A 493 4.28 10.58 1.30
N THR A 494 5.25 11.46 1.10
CA THR A 494 6.48 11.46 1.89
C THR A 494 6.20 11.67 3.37
N GLN A 495 5.31 12.61 3.69
CA GLN A 495 4.87 12.91 5.06
C GLN A 495 4.20 11.69 5.71
N VAL A 496 3.28 11.05 4.98
CA VAL A 496 2.50 9.89 5.42
C VAL A 496 3.42 8.72 5.77
N ALA A 497 4.38 8.41 4.88
CA ALA A 497 5.30 7.31 5.09
C ALA A 497 6.12 7.48 6.38
N TYR A 498 6.63 8.68 6.66
CA TYR A 498 7.39 8.93 7.89
C TYR A 498 6.54 8.77 9.14
N GLN A 499 5.36 9.37 9.17
CA GLN A 499 4.48 9.27 10.34
C GLN A 499 3.98 7.85 10.61
N ALA A 500 3.41 7.20 9.59
CA ALA A 500 2.77 5.92 9.78
C ALA A 500 3.76 4.75 9.88
N LEU A 501 4.93 4.85 9.22
CA LEU A 501 5.93 3.78 9.24
C LEU A 501 6.95 3.92 10.37
N ARG A 502 7.18 5.11 10.90
CA ARG A 502 8.25 5.37 11.88
C ARG A 502 7.75 5.71 13.27
N ASN A 503 6.58 6.33 13.41
CA ASN A 503 6.02 6.59 14.74
C ASN A 503 5.52 5.31 15.39
N SER A 504 5.76 5.18 16.69
CA SER A 504 5.00 4.24 17.53
C SER A 504 3.57 4.79 17.73
N PRO A 505 2.56 3.93 17.93
CA PRO A 505 1.18 4.38 18.16
C PRO A 505 1.00 5.32 19.37
N ASP A 506 1.88 5.23 20.36
CA ASP A 506 1.89 6.03 21.59
C ASP A 506 2.87 7.22 21.56
N LEU A 507 3.58 7.43 20.44
CA LEU A 507 4.61 8.46 20.26
C LEU A 507 5.77 8.39 21.28
N SER A 508 6.03 7.23 21.87
CA SER A 508 7.05 7.03 22.91
C SER A 508 8.49 6.97 22.38
N GLY A 509 8.67 6.85 21.07
CA GLY A 509 9.98 6.73 20.44
C GLY A 509 10.90 7.93 20.73
N PRO A 510 12.24 7.77 20.68
CA PRO A 510 13.18 8.87 20.87
C PRO A 510 13.06 9.93 19.76
N VAL A 511 12.68 9.53 18.57
CA VAL A 511 12.38 10.40 17.44
C VAL A 511 10.94 10.17 17.03
N VAL A 512 10.15 11.24 16.93
CA VAL A 512 8.79 11.22 16.41
C VAL A 512 8.67 12.15 15.22
N TYR A 513 7.81 11.78 14.27
CA TYR A 513 7.64 12.50 13.02
C TYR A 513 6.29 13.22 13.02
N ALA A 514 6.32 14.54 12.83
CA ALA A 514 5.14 15.39 12.79
C ALA A 514 4.81 15.80 11.34
N ALA A 515 3.53 16.05 11.07
CA ALA A 515 3.10 16.70 9.84
C ALA A 515 3.36 18.21 9.90
N ASP A 516 3.78 18.79 8.79
CA ASP A 516 3.75 20.23 8.60
C ASP A 516 2.30 20.66 8.34
N ILE A 517 1.68 21.23 9.36
CA ILE A 517 0.28 21.70 9.32
C ILE A 517 0.17 23.21 9.00
N GLY A 518 1.23 23.79 8.43
CA GLY A 518 1.29 25.20 8.13
C GLY A 518 1.43 26.08 9.37
N PRO A 519 0.71 27.21 9.46
CA PRO A 519 0.90 28.18 10.54
C PRO A 519 0.74 27.62 11.95
N GLY A 520 -0.13 26.63 12.13
CA GLY A 520 -0.34 25.94 13.41
C GLY A 520 0.91 25.26 13.98
N LEU A 521 1.92 25.02 13.13
CA LEU A 521 3.18 24.40 13.55
C LEU A 521 3.91 25.18 14.64
N ALA A 522 3.70 26.50 14.73
CA ALA A 522 4.30 27.33 15.77
C ALA A 522 3.91 26.92 17.21
N ALA A 523 2.83 26.16 17.39
CA ALA A 523 2.42 25.62 18.69
C ALA A 523 3.07 24.26 19.04
N LEU A 524 3.82 23.66 18.13
CA LEU A 524 4.44 22.33 18.35
C LEU A 524 5.46 22.31 19.51
N PRO A 525 6.32 23.35 19.72
CA PRO A 525 7.23 23.37 20.86
C PRO A 525 6.50 23.35 22.21
N ASP A 526 5.34 24.01 22.30
CA ASP A 526 4.53 24.01 23.54
C ASP A 526 3.89 22.63 23.80
N ARG A 527 3.66 21.86 22.73
CA ARG A 527 3.12 20.48 22.81
C ARG A 527 4.18 19.44 23.17
N MET A 528 5.43 19.68 22.79
CA MET A 528 6.57 18.76 22.95
C MET A 528 7.78 19.52 23.55
N PRO A 529 7.67 20.08 24.78
CA PRO A 529 8.70 20.95 25.33
C PRO A 529 10.06 20.27 25.57
N ASP A 530 10.04 18.95 25.81
CA ASP A 530 11.25 18.17 26.12
C ASP A 530 11.95 17.62 24.86
N ARG A 531 11.51 18.02 23.66
CA ARG A 531 12.06 17.51 22.38
C ARG A 531 12.63 18.64 21.53
N THR A 532 13.80 18.38 20.96
CA THR A 532 14.35 19.28 19.95
C THR A 532 13.59 19.11 18.63
N ILE A 533 13.19 20.22 18.02
CA ILE A 533 12.40 20.22 16.80
C ILE A 533 13.31 20.43 15.59
N TYR A 534 13.16 19.58 14.59
CA TYR A 534 13.84 19.67 13.31
C TYR A 534 12.81 19.71 12.18
N ARG A 535 13.17 20.31 11.06
CA ARG A 535 12.40 20.23 9.81
C ARG A 535 13.21 19.44 8.79
N LEU A 536 12.59 18.38 8.27
CA LEU A 536 13.02 17.68 7.08
C LEU A 536 12.21 18.20 5.89
N ARG A 537 12.87 18.88 4.97
CA ARG A 537 12.25 19.40 3.76
C ARG A 537 12.88 18.72 2.55
N PRO A 538 12.15 17.84 1.86
CA PRO A 538 12.53 17.39 0.53
C PRO A 538 12.29 18.57 -0.45
N ASN A 539 13.30 18.91 -1.20
CA ASN A 539 13.17 19.90 -2.27
C ASN A 539 12.69 19.21 -3.56
N GLU A 540 12.21 20.02 -4.49
CA GLU A 540 11.88 19.54 -5.83
C GLU A 540 13.07 18.85 -6.51
N LEU A 541 12.76 17.91 -7.37
CA LEU A 541 13.67 17.40 -8.38
C LEU A 541 14.24 18.57 -9.17
N VAL A 542 15.55 18.68 -9.20
CA VAL A 542 16.23 19.71 -9.99
C VAL A 542 16.13 19.39 -11.47
N ASP A 543 16.19 18.12 -11.81
CA ASP A 543 16.04 17.60 -13.16
C ASP A 543 15.49 16.16 -13.10
N ALA A 544 14.26 15.99 -13.57
CA ALA A 544 13.60 14.67 -13.58
C ALA A 544 14.30 13.66 -14.51
N SER A 545 15.10 14.13 -15.47
CA SER A 545 15.83 13.27 -16.40
C SER A 545 17.14 12.73 -15.81
N VAL A 546 17.61 13.32 -14.70
CA VAL A 546 18.87 12.92 -14.06
C VAL A 546 18.61 12.19 -12.74
N PRO A 547 18.77 10.87 -12.67
CA PRO A 547 18.66 10.13 -11.42
C PRO A 547 19.61 10.70 -10.35
N GLY A 548 19.11 10.92 -9.13
CA GLY A 548 19.89 11.44 -8.02
C GLY A 548 20.04 12.97 -7.97
N SER A 549 19.33 13.73 -8.81
CA SER A 549 19.28 15.20 -8.73
C SER A 549 18.35 15.73 -7.62
N PHE A 550 18.19 14.96 -6.54
CA PHE A 550 17.39 15.35 -5.38
C PHE A 550 18.08 16.40 -4.53
N ARG A 551 17.29 17.30 -3.97
CA ARG A 551 17.74 18.28 -2.99
C ARG A 551 16.82 18.27 -1.78
N GLY A 552 17.38 18.56 -0.63
CA GLY A 552 16.62 18.66 0.60
C GLY A 552 17.41 19.40 1.66
N SER A 553 16.76 19.69 2.76
CA SER A 553 17.39 20.31 3.93
C SER A 553 16.87 19.66 5.21
N PHE A 554 17.78 19.59 6.19
CA PHE A 554 17.45 19.20 7.56
C PHE A 554 17.96 20.32 8.47
N VAL A 555 17.05 21.02 9.13
CA VAL A 555 17.37 22.19 9.94
C VAL A 555 16.72 22.11 11.31
N GLN A 556 17.42 22.55 12.34
CA GLN A 556 16.85 22.70 13.66
C GLN A 556 15.94 23.93 13.69
N LEU A 557 14.75 23.80 14.29
CA LEU A 557 13.81 24.88 14.49
C LEU A 557 13.88 25.36 15.94
N HIS A 558 13.75 26.68 16.10
CA HIS A 558 13.71 27.32 17.39
C HIS A 558 12.45 28.15 17.52
N GLN A 559 11.81 28.09 18.66
CA GLN A 559 10.70 28.99 18.97
C GLN A 559 11.26 30.31 19.51
N VAL A 560 10.87 31.39 18.87
CA VAL A 560 11.11 32.75 19.38
C VAL A 560 9.79 33.30 19.88
N ALA A 561 9.72 33.71 21.12
CA ALA A 561 8.51 34.20 21.76
C ALA A 561 8.75 35.61 22.39
N GLY A 562 7.70 36.42 22.38
CA GLY A 562 7.72 37.74 22.97
C GLY A 562 6.46 38.52 22.60
N ARG A 563 6.25 39.66 23.27
CA ARG A 563 5.17 40.59 22.88
C ARG A 563 5.55 41.42 21.67
N ARG A 564 6.85 41.55 21.42
CA ARG A 564 7.43 42.24 20.27
C ARG A 564 8.49 41.38 19.64
N LEU A 565 8.31 41.02 18.36
CA LEU A 565 9.25 40.24 17.59
C LEU A 565 9.92 41.10 16.54
N GLN A 566 11.25 41.06 16.50
CA GLN A 566 12.04 41.80 15.53
C GLN A 566 12.60 40.85 14.48
N PHE A 567 12.34 41.15 13.23
CA PHE A 567 12.81 40.40 12.05
C PHE A 567 13.86 41.22 11.32
N GLN A 568 15.10 40.76 11.34
CA GLN A 568 16.19 41.36 10.60
C GLN A 568 16.38 40.58 9.30
N VAL A 569 16.06 41.19 8.18
CA VAL A 569 16.10 40.57 6.83
C VAL A 569 17.35 41.05 6.12
N THR A 570 18.22 40.11 5.76
CA THR A 570 19.47 40.40 5.07
C THR A 570 19.45 39.76 3.67
N VAL A 571 19.67 40.60 2.66
CA VAL A 571 19.83 40.16 1.27
C VAL A 571 21.24 40.47 0.81
N ARG A 572 21.97 39.44 0.37
CA ARG A 572 23.30 39.60 -0.24
C ARG A 572 23.17 39.51 -1.74
N PRO A 573 23.58 40.55 -2.48
CA PRO A 573 23.54 40.53 -3.93
C PRO A 573 24.33 39.31 -4.47
N PRO A 574 23.83 38.62 -5.52
CA PRO A 574 24.56 37.52 -6.11
C PRO A 574 25.85 38.03 -6.76
N ALA A 575 26.95 37.28 -6.59
CA ALA A 575 28.20 37.58 -7.28
C ALA A 575 27.97 37.52 -8.81
N PRO A 576 28.61 38.40 -9.61
CA PRO A 576 28.44 38.47 -11.05
C PRO A 576 29.10 37.27 -11.74
N ALA A 577 28.46 36.15 -11.80
CA ALA A 577 28.97 34.96 -12.48
C ALA A 577 27.87 34.17 -13.18
N GLY A 578 27.66 34.49 -14.46
CA GLY A 578 26.95 33.68 -15.44
C GLY A 578 25.40 33.62 -15.30
N PRO A 579 24.71 33.36 -16.40
CA PRO A 579 23.25 33.18 -16.39
C PRO A 579 22.90 31.88 -15.64
N ARG A 580 22.41 32.00 -14.45
CA ARG A 580 21.86 30.88 -13.66
C ARG A 580 20.35 31.04 -13.57
N PRO A 581 19.56 30.06 -14.05
CA PRO A 581 18.11 30.13 -14.06
C PRO A 581 17.47 30.21 -12.67
N ASP A 582 18.22 29.94 -11.61
CA ASP A 582 17.77 29.92 -10.21
C ASP A 582 18.29 31.13 -9.42
N ALA A 583 19.00 32.06 -10.01
CA ALA A 583 19.46 33.27 -9.32
C ALA A 583 18.27 34.25 -9.14
N TYR A 584 18.08 34.73 -7.92
CA TYR A 584 17.26 35.90 -7.73
C TYR A 584 18.03 37.13 -8.23
N ALA A 585 17.34 38.01 -8.94
CA ALA A 585 17.90 39.28 -9.38
C ALA A 585 17.16 40.40 -8.66
N LEU A 586 17.91 41.29 -7.98
CA LEU A 586 17.37 42.54 -7.48
C LEU A 586 17.51 43.58 -8.60
N GLY A 587 16.38 44.01 -9.13
CA GLY A 587 16.34 45.07 -10.15
C GLY A 587 16.25 46.47 -9.52
N PRO A 588 16.32 47.52 -10.38
CA PRO A 588 16.01 48.87 -9.94
C PRO A 588 14.61 48.96 -9.33
N GLY A 589 14.48 49.53 -8.13
CA GLY A 589 13.19 49.61 -7.44
C GLY A 589 12.80 48.38 -6.63
N ALA A 590 13.74 47.43 -6.41
CA ALA A 590 13.53 46.29 -5.51
C ALA A 590 13.14 46.77 -4.09
N ARG A 591 12.22 46.05 -3.46
CA ARG A 591 11.71 46.34 -2.12
C ARG A 591 11.69 45.08 -1.31
N MET A 592 12.04 45.21 -0.03
CA MET A 592 11.71 44.21 0.97
C MET A 592 10.29 44.46 1.52
N TYR A 593 9.65 43.40 1.96
CA TYR A 593 8.32 43.52 2.57
C TYR A 593 8.14 42.49 3.68
N VAL A 594 7.24 42.82 4.60
CA VAL A 594 6.63 41.86 5.51
C VAL A 594 5.12 41.94 5.37
N ARG A 595 4.46 40.80 5.56
CA ARG A 595 3.00 40.67 5.43
C ARG A 595 2.45 39.78 6.51
N LEU A 596 1.37 40.21 7.16
CA LEU A 596 0.55 39.40 8.04
C LEU A 596 -0.91 39.56 7.63
N GLY A 597 -1.49 38.50 7.07
CA GLY A 597 -2.84 38.60 6.48
C GLY A 597 -2.91 39.64 5.35
N ALA A 598 -3.76 40.64 5.57
CA ALA A 598 -3.93 41.75 4.63
C ALA A 598 -2.95 42.93 4.89
N ASP A 599 -2.31 43.00 6.08
CA ASP A 599 -1.36 44.05 6.40
C ASP A 599 -0.02 43.78 5.74
N LEU A 600 0.43 44.72 4.90
CA LEU A 600 1.63 44.63 4.07
C LEU A 600 2.46 45.89 4.24
N ARG A 601 3.71 45.72 4.65
CA ARG A 601 4.68 46.84 4.84
C ARG A 601 5.84 46.66 3.87
N PHE A 602 6.26 47.75 3.25
CA PHE A 602 7.36 47.76 2.30
C PHE A 602 8.50 48.66 2.81
N GLN A 603 9.72 48.19 2.55
CA GLN A 603 10.94 48.97 2.68
C GLN A 603 11.67 49.00 1.33
N ALA A 604 11.93 50.18 0.80
CA ALA A 604 12.68 50.32 -0.44
C ALA A 604 14.14 49.88 -0.23
N LEU A 605 14.67 49.06 -1.10
CA LEU A 605 16.08 48.75 -1.10
C LEU A 605 16.88 49.84 -1.84
N PRO A 606 18.05 50.22 -1.32
CA PRO A 606 18.92 51.17 -2.03
C PRO A 606 19.30 50.57 -3.40
N THR A 607 19.42 51.45 -4.39
CA THR A 607 19.83 51.05 -5.72
C THR A 607 21.25 50.48 -5.69
N LEU A 608 21.37 49.18 -6.06
CA LEU A 608 22.67 48.53 -6.12
C LEU A 608 23.49 49.08 -7.28
N PRO A 609 24.79 49.35 -7.07
CA PRO A 609 25.69 49.76 -8.17
C PRO A 609 25.71 48.69 -9.28
N ALA A 610 25.68 49.09 -10.52
CA ALA A 610 25.88 48.21 -11.65
C ALA A 610 27.25 47.54 -11.53
N GLY A 611 27.27 46.24 -11.27
CA GLY A 611 28.50 45.42 -11.08
C GLY A 611 28.60 44.55 -9.86
N GLY A 612 27.59 44.52 -8.99
CA GLY A 612 27.43 43.51 -7.95
C GLY A 612 28.42 43.56 -6.76
N SER A 613 29.13 44.68 -6.57
CA SER A 613 30.08 44.86 -5.45
C SER A 613 29.45 45.47 -4.20
N GLY A 614 28.11 45.46 -4.08
CA GLY A 614 27.42 45.96 -2.90
C GLY A 614 27.51 45.00 -1.70
N GLY A 615 27.69 45.55 -0.49
CA GLY A 615 27.59 44.80 0.76
C GLY A 615 26.15 44.21 0.97
N PRO A 616 25.95 43.39 2.02
CA PRO A 616 24.64 42.92 2.37
C PRO A 616 23.68 44.09 2.70
N LEU A 617 22.47 44.00 2.16
CA LEU A 617 21.38 44.92 2.48
C LEU A 617 20.58 44.33 3.63
N THR A 618 20.43 45.05 4.70
CA THR A 618 19.74 44.57 5.91
C THR A 618 18.66 45.56 6.32
N GLU A 619 17.46 45.06 6.46
CA GLU A 619 16.31 45.83 6.92
C GLU A 619 15.68 45.14 8.14
N THR A 620 15.10 45.96 9.01
CA THR A 620 14.48 45.50 10.25
C THR A 620 13.00 45.82 10.26
N PHE A 621 12.22 44.79 10.53
CA PHE A 621 10.77 44.87 10.72
C PHE A 621 10.39 44.40 12.11
N VAL A 622 9.32 44.96 12.65
CA VAL A 622 8.81 44.60 13.97
C VAL A 622 7.38 44.12 13.87
N LEU A 623 7.08 43.03 14.56
CA LEU A 623 5.73 42.53 14.78
C LEU A 623 5.38 42.74 16.25
N ASP A 624 4.36 43.55 16.53
CA ASP A 624 3.89 43.82 17.87
C ASP A 624 2.57 43.10 18.18
N ALA A 625 2.46 42.55 19.38
CA ALA A 625 1.22 41.91 19.84
C ALA A 625 0.08 42.94 20.10
N GLY A 626 0.43 44.20 20.25
CA GLY A 626 -0.46 45.37 20.36
C GLY A 626 -0.57 46.14 19.05
N PRO A 627 -0.98 47.42 19.14
CA PRO A 627 -1.00 48.33 18.01
C PRO A 627 0.41 48.65 17.53
N ALA A 628 0.56 48.84 16.23
CA ALA A 628 1.83 49.19 15.58
C ALA A 628 1.66 50.53 14.84
N ASP A 629 2.59 51.46 15.09
CA ASP A 629 2.50 52.85 14.61
C ASP A 629 3.59 53.21 13.58
N GLY A 630 4.60 52.34 13.40
CA GLY A 630 5.74 52.60 12.53
C GLY A 630 5.57 52.10 11.09
N PRO A 631 6.31 52.67 10.11
CA PRO A 631 6.24 52.24 8.71
C PRO A 631 6.75 50.79 8.47
N THR A 632 7.58 50.27 9.37
CA THR A 632 8.13 48.91 9.34
C THR A 632 7.54 48.03 10.44
N GLU A 633 6.47 48.46 11.09
CA GLU A 633 5.78 47.74 12.15
C GLU A 633 4.46 47.15 11.68
N LEU A 634 4.20 45.90 12.05
CA LEU A 634 2.94 45.21 11.87
C LEU A 634 2.28 44.95 13.20
N SER A 635 0.96 45.03 13.24
CA SER A 635 0.16 44.69 14.41
C SER A 635 -0.37 43.26 14.30
N ALA A 636 -0.17 42.49 15.36
CA ALA A 636 -0.82 41.19 15.54
C ALA A 636 -1.98 41.26 16.56
N SER A 637 -2.49 42.46 16.88
CA SER A 637 -3.56 42.64 17.89
C SER A 637 -4.82 41.84 17.59
N GLU A 638 -5.16 41.67 16.32
CA GLU A 638 -6.33 40.91 15.82
C GLU A 638 -6.04 39.45 15.50
N LEU A 639 -4.83 38.96 15.79
CA LEU A 639 -4.46 37.58 15.48
C LEU A 639 -5.22 36.59 16.39
N ALA A 640 -6.35 36.10 15.90
CA ALA A 640 -7.20 35.14 16.63
C ALA A 640 -6.89 33.67 16.30
N ALA A 641 -6.23 33.40 15.18
CA ALA A 641 -5.89 32.04 14.69
C ALA A 641 -4.43 32.01 14.21
N PRO A 642 -3.80 30.82 14.14
CA PRO A 642 -2.47 30.68 13.56
C PRO A 642 -2.39 31.28 12.15
N ALA A 643 -1.32 32.02 11.87
CA ALA A 643 -1.08 32.66 10.58
C ALA A 643 0.40 32.56 10.16
N ASP A 644 0.68 32.70 8.86
CA ASP A 644 2.04 32.87 8.38
C ASP A 644 2.43 34.36 8.42
N LEU A 645 3.50 34.67 9.12
CA LEU A 645 4.22 35.91 8.86
C LEU A 645 5.11 35.71 7.64
N VAL A 646 4.92 36.49 6.61
CA VAL A 646 5.67 36.45 5.38
C VAL A 646 6.71 37.55 5.34
N VAL A 647 7.94 37.17 5.08
CA VAL A 647 9.05 38.07 4.81
C VAL A 647 9.51 37.85 3.39
N GLY A 648 9.68 38.91 2.60
CA GLY A 648 10.00 38.74 1.19
C GLY A 648 10.67 39.96 0.57
N PHE A 649 10.96 39.81 -0.71
CA PHE A 649 11.37 40.90 -1.58
C PHE A 649 10.74 40.77 -2.98
N THR A 650 10.55 41.88 -3.63
CA THR A 650 9.96 41.95 -4.98
C THR A 650 10.61 43.08 -5.77
N ASN A 651 10.67 42.91 -7.11
CA ASN A 651 11.10 43.98 -8.04
C ASN A 651 9.92 44.83 -8.51
N GLY A 652 8.69 44.54 -8.07
CA GLY A 652 7.46 45.19 -8.51
C GLY A 652 6.66 45.84 -7.37
N ALA A 653 5.52 46.41 -7.73
CA ALA A 653 4.57 46.96 -6.79
C ALA A 653 3.79 45.89 -6.01
N ASP A 654 3.58 44.74 -6.66
CA ASP A 654 2.81 43.62 -6.12
C ASP A 654 3.73 42.40 -5.94
N PRO A 655 3.91 41.91 -4.69
CA PRO A 655 4.67 40.68 -4.45
C PRO A 655 4.14 39.47 -5.24
N ALA A 656 2.83 39.37 -5.46
CA ALA A 656 2.22 38.25 -6.18
C ALA A 656 2.61 38.21 -7.66
N ALA A 657 3.00 39.35 -8.24
CA ALA A 657 3.43 39.44 -9.64
C ALA A 657 4.86 38.93 -9.90
N GLY A 658 5.66 38.77 -8.85
CA GLY A 658 7.01 38.24 -8.92
C GLY A 658 7.88 38.66 -7.75
N GLY A 659 8.54 37.69 -7.16
CA GLY A 659 9.41 37.93 -6.01
C GLY A 659 9.84 36.64 -5.33
N TRP A 660 10.36 36.79 -4.14
CA TRP A 660 10.77 35.70 -3.26
C TRP A 660 10.24 35.94 -1.86
N GLU A 661 9.69 34.92 -1.22
CA GLU A 661 9.21 35.02 0.13
C GLU A 661 9.61 33.81 0.99
N GLU A 662 9.77 34.05 2.25
CA GLU A 662 9.89 33.05 3.30
C GLU A 662 8.74 33.22 4.28
N ARG A 663 8.15 32.10 4.73
CA ARG A 663 7.01 32.08 5.63
C ARG A 663 7.45 31.55 6.99
N PHE A 664 7.00 32.22 8.03
CA PHE A 664 7.23 31.87 9.41
C PHE A 664 5.89 31.52 10.08
N PRO A 665 5.70 30.27 10.51
CA PRO A 665 4.53 29.89 11.30
C PRO A 665 4.46 30.74 12.56
N LEU A 666 3.31 31.39 12.81
CA LEU A 666 3.06 32.29 13.88
C LEU A 666 1.77 31.95 14.63
N VAL A 667 1.84 31.94 15.95
CA VAL A 667 0.69 31.76 16.84
C VAL A 667 0.76 32.79 17.98
N ARG A 668 -0.42 33.21 18.46
CA ARG A 668 -0.57 33.99 19.67
C ARG A 668 -0.96 33.09 20.83
N ARG A 669 -0.19 33.11 21.90
CA ARG A 669 -0.50 32.39 23.15
C ARG A 669 -1.65 33.03 23.90
N PRO A 670 -2.37 32.31 24.76
CA PRO A 670 -3.41 32.89 25.63
C PRO A 670 -2.90 34.03 26.53
N ALA A 671 -1.61 33.99 26.92
CA ALA A 671 -0.95 35.04 27.70
C ALA A 671 -0.69 36.33 26.90
N GLY A 672 -0.94 36.33 25.58
CA GLY A 672 -0.78 37.46 24.70
C GLY A 672 0.55 37.52 23.95
N ASP A 673 1.50 36.65 24.27
CA ASP A 673 2.78 36.56 23.59
C ASP A 673 2.62 35.99 22.19
N LEU A 674 3.41 36.49 21.26
CA LEU A 674 3.56 35.94 19.92
C LEU A 674 4.65 34.88 19.94
N CYS A 675 4.41 33.78 19.27
CA CYS A 675 5.40 32.72 19.09
C CYS A 675 5.60 32.44 17.59
N VAL A 676 6.82 32.48 17.15
CA VAL A 676 7.23 32.20 15.78
C VAL A 676 8.21 31.05 15.78
N LEU A 677 8.14 30.22 14.73
CA LEU A 677 9.07 29.13 14.53
C LEU A 677 10.09 29.53 13.46
N ALA A 678 11.36 29.60 13.84
CA ALA A 678 12.47 30.00 12.99
C ALA A 678 13.54 28.87 12.90
N PRO A 679 14.29 28.76 11.78
CA PRO A 679 14.09 29.49 10.53
C PRO A 679 12.75 29.16 9.88
N GLY A 680 12.28 30.02 8.99
CA GLY A 680 11.02 29.86 8.28
C GLY A 680 11.00 28.65 7.36
N LEU A 681 9.93 28.52 6.55
CA LEU A 681 9.75 27.38 5.64
C LEU A 681 10.82 27.31 4.53
N GLY A 682 11.63 28.34 4.40
CA GLY A 682 12.60 28.54 3.33
C GLY A 682 12.05 29.38 2.19
N TRP A 683 12.96 29.93 1.41
CA TRP A 683 12.64 30.87 0.35
C TRP A 683 11.96 30.18 -0.83
N GLN A 684 10.82 30.70 -1.24
CA GLN A 684 10.05 30.24 -2.41
C GLN A 684 9.84 31.38 -3.41
N ARG A 685 9.83 31.04 -4.70
CA ARG A 685 9.59 31.99 -5.77
C ARG A 685 8.09 32.22 -6.00
N LEU A 686 7.72 33.47 -6.28
CA LEU A 686 6.38 33.86 -6.69
C LEU A 686 6.36 34.22 -8.21
N PRO A 687 5.23 34.05 -8.90
CA PRO A 687 4.02 33.39 -8.40
C PRO A 687 4.27 31.92 -8.07
N ALA A 688 3.66 31.47 -6.99
CA ALA A 688 3.75 30.09 -6.59
C ALA A 688 3.08 29.22 -7.65
N GLY A 689 3.88 28.37 -8.27
CA GLY A 689 3.39 27.29 -9.10
C GLY A 689 3.06 27.62 -10.55
N VAL A 690 3.56 26.79 -11.44
CA VAL A 690 2.95 26.49 -12.74
C VAL A 690 1.71 25.65 -12.45
N PRO A 691 0.58 25.75 -13.17
CA PRO A 691 -0.54 24.84 -13.01
C PRO A 691 -0.07 23.37 -12.95
N GLY A 692 -0.29 22.71 -11.82
CA GLY A 692 0.18 21.35 -11.54
C GLY A 692 1.54 21.23 -10.87
N GLY A 693 2.25 22.32 -10.56
CA GLY A 693 3.48 22.35 -9.78
C GLY A 693 3.29 23.00 -8.41
N GLY A 694 4.03 22.56 -7.42
CA GLY A 694 4.04 23.19 -6.13
C GLY A 694 5.01 24.36 -6.01
N PRO A 695 5.27 24.85 -4.79
CA PRO A 695 6.17 25.96 -4.57
C PRO A 695 7.58 25.65 -5.10
N ARG A 696 8.17 26.59 -5.84
CA ARG A 696 9.56 26.48 -6.28
C ARG A 696 10.48 27.04 -5.21
N TRP A 697 11.11 26.14 -4.50
CA TRP A 697 12.08 26.49 -3.46
C TRP A 697 13.38 27.00 -4.05
N LEU A 698 13.98 27.99 -3.39
CA LEU A 698 15.32 28.44 -3.74
C LEU A 698 16.33 27.35 -3.38
N ALA A 699 17.27 27.11 -4.28
CA ALA A 699 18.32 26.11 -4.05
C ALA A 699 19.13 26.43 -2.78
N ALA A 700 19.46 25.40 -1.98
CA ALA A 700 20.19 25.55 -0.73
C ALA A 700 21.52 26.32 -0.88
N ARG A 701 22.20 26.23 -2.01
CA ARG A 701 23.42 27.01 -2.35
C ARG A 701 23.20 28.53 -2.43
N ILE A 702 21.94 28.97 -2.66
CA ILE A 702 21.58 30.39 -2.78
C ILE A 702 20.97 30.89 -1.48
N THR A 703 20.41 30.00 -0.65
CA THR A 703 19.82 30.31 0.64
C THR A 703 20.75 31.14 1.56
N PRO A 704 22.07 30.93 1.62
CA PRO A 704 22.96 31.76 2.41
C PRO A 704 23.03 33.24 1.99
N ALA A 705 22.55 33.54 0.79
CA ALA A 705 22.44 34.93 0.33
C ALA A 705 21.20 35.68 0.85
N LEU A 706 20.27 34.93 1.43
CA LEU A 706 19.04 35.41 2.02
C LEU A 706 18.96 34.89 3.45
N ASP A 707 18.96 35.79 4.41
CA ASP A 707 18.93 35.44 5.84
C ASP A 707 17.86 36.25 6.57
N VAL A 708 17.15 35.57 7.46
CA VAL A 708 16.17 36.21 8.35
C VAL A 708 16.46 35.78 9.77
N THR A 709 16.91 36.73 10.58
CA THR A 709 17.09 36.51 12.01
C THR A 709 15.89 37.03 12.76
N VAL A 710 15.37 36.29 13.72
CA VAL A 710 14.23 36.64 14.55
C VAL A 710 14.67 36.72 15.99
N THR A 711 14.34 37.84 16.66
CA THR A 711 14.55 38.03 18.10
C THR A 711 13.26 38.48 18.78
N GLY A 712 13.05 38.09 20.03
CA GLY A 712 11.87 38.44 20.81
C GLY A 712 12.22 39.29 22.05
N SER A 713 11.30 40.19 22.43
CA SER A 713 11.39 40.97 23.67
C SER A 713 10.04 41.04 24.40
#